data_d19171cc9d26fae17c94a1f6e24ad932
#
_entry.id   d19171cc9d26fae17c94a1f6e24ad932
#
_cell.length_a   1.000
_cell.length_b   1.000
_cell.length_c   1.000
_cell.angle_alpha   90.00
_cell.angle_beta   90.00
_cell.angle_gamma   90.00
#
_symmetry.space_group_name_H-M   'P 1'
#
loop_
_entity.id
_entity.type
_entity.pdbx_description
1 polymer ?
#
loop_
_entity_poly.entity_id
_entity_poly.type
_entity_poly.pdbx_seq_one_letter_code
_entity_poly.pdbx_strand_id
1 'polypeptide(L)'
;MRFGKSRKNGKKSKKSRTTVCIIITAAIFAGFAIRLVDWQLVQGKSYKSLAAKSTGYTEKTDATRGEIVDRNGVGLVVNTTKYKIVLNKLYIEEDKLDGILLELADILTKTGDARTDSLPISVGSDGSCVYKTSREEDAKKLLSSDFLDMDRNTSADDCFDALLKRYKISDRLSLSQKTTLVSIHYNMELENYSNSNPYVFAENISRSAVNAVSENTQGVSGVEIQTYLTRGASVPNLAPHILGALGSLSEDEYNELKKQGKSYSYDDKIGKFGIELACEDDLKGKGGTRVIQRNADGTLVESIETESAKPGNTVYLTIDSKLQKTAVKSLEENVKAAKQAGKESGQKNNGEDCETGAVVMLSVKDFSVLAAASYPTYDLNRYSEYGSYYVKLSENKNSPMYNRATVGTFACGSVFKPCVAGAALEEKIITDKTKIYCKQDYDFYPTNVVRCMHYHGSLDVTGAIEQSCNYFFADTGRRLGIEPMYLYAQKFGLGEYTGVEIEESKGTLAGRDSTDWQVGNTVSAAIGQSDNAFTPVQLATYVATIANNGERLKTHIVDKVTNYERTKTVKSTDVESYGDCGISKKNLDIVRKAMLGVTQNENGTANYMFGDYKVKVAAKTGTAENSGSDHTTFICYAPYEKPEVAIAVVIEHGAKGRYSMQVAKDLLDAYFN
;
A
#
# COMPACT_ATOMS: atom_id res chain seq x y z
N MET A 1 87.06 36.77 76.79
CA MET A 1 87.47 36.37 75.45
C MET A 1 86.94 34.95 75.17
N ARG A 2 86.35 34.76 74.08
CA ARG A 2 85.92 33.61 73.32
C ARG A 2 84.38 33.50 73.18
N PHE A 3 84.04 33.74 71.93
CA PHE A 3 82.69 33.59 71.33
C PHE A 3 82.23 32.15 71.29
N GLY A 4 80.98 31.87 71.63
CA GLY A 4 80.28 30.62 71.47
C GLY A 4 79.09 30.80 70.46
N LYS A 5 79.24 30.34 69.27
CA LYS A 5 78.20 30.30 68.26
C LYS A 5 77.14 29.26 68.56
N SER A 6 75.89 29.68 68.76
CA SER A 6 74.74 28.80 68.89
C SER A 6 74.35 28.26 67.53
N ARG A 7 74.27 26.95 67.37
CA ARG A 7 73.73 26.25 66.17
C ARG A 7 72.20 26.18 66.35
N LYS A 8 71.45 26.91 65.46
CA LYS A 8 70.03 26.65 65.21
C LYS A 8 69.89 25.40 64.35
N ASN A 9 69.45 24.29 64.91
CA ASN A 9 69.16 23.05 64.24
C ASN A 9 67.75 23.10 63.61
N GLY A 10 67.65 22.68 62.37
CA GLY A 10 66.49 22.74 61.54
C GLY A 10 65.33 21.83 61.87
N LYS A 11 64.24 22.48 62.18
CA LYS A 11 62.89 21.89 62.27
C LYS A 11 62.04 22.10 61.03
N LYS A 12 62.60 22.52 59.92
CA LYS A 12 61.85 22.83 58.66
C LYS A 12 61.64 21.60 57.71
N SER A 13 62.33 20.48 57.87
CA SER A 13 62.30 19.40 56.87
C SER A 13 61.18 18.36 57.05
N LYS A 14 60.65 18.20 58.30
CA LYS A 14 59.59 17.19 58.53
C LYS A 14 58.20 17.65 58.13
N LYS A 15 57.82 18.92 58.28
CA LYS A 15 56.51 19.45 57.86
C LYS A 15 56.35 19.45 56.33
N SER A 16 57.41 19.73 55.60
CA SER A 16 57.40 19.73 54.09
C SER A 16 57.20 18.32 53.51
N ARG A 17 57.81 17.29 54.09
CA ARG A 17 57.65 15.90 53.64
C ARG A 17 56.26 15.37 53.93
N THR A 18 55.69 15.64 55.10
CA THR A 18 54.32 15.25 55.41
C THR A 18 53.27 15.90 54.53
N THR A 19 53.45 17.19 54.20
CA THR A 19 52.57 17.95 53.27
C THR A 19 52.66 17.39 51.86
N VAL A 20 53.85 17.04 51.39
CA VAL A 20 54.01 16.39 50.08
C VAL A 20 53.33 15.01 50.02
N CYS A 21 53.49 14.20 51.09
CA CYS A 21 52.80 12.91 51.19
C CYS A 21 51.28 13.08 51.19
N ILE A 22 50.72 14.05 51.89
CA ILE A 22 49.29 14.35 51.91
C ILE A 22 48.77 14.75 50.53
N ILE A 23 49.53 15.61 49.82
CA ILE A 23 49.16 16.01 48.46
C ILE A 23 49.18 14.83 47.47
N ILE A 24 50.23 13.99 47.56
CA ILE A 24 50.29 12.77 46.72
C ILE A 24 49.13 11.83 47.01
N THR A 25 48.84 11.60 48.29
CA THR A 25 47.71 10.73 48.71
C THR A 25 46.37 11.31 48.24
N ALA A 26 46.15 12.61 48.38
CA ALA A 26 44.95 13.30 47.90
C ALA A 26 44.80 13.20 46.37
N ALA A 27 45.92 13.36 45.63
CA ALA A 27 45.92 13.20 44.15
C ALA A 27 45.60 11.76 43.74
N ILE A 28 46.09 10.75 44.45
CA ILE A 28 45.75 9.34 44.20
C ILE A 28 44.26 9.09 44.46
N PHE A 29 43.73 9.56 45.60
CA PHE A 29 42.30 9.43 45.91
C PHE A 29 41.41 10.19 44.90
N ALA A 30 41.82 11.38 44.42
CA ALA A 30 41.12 12.10 43.34
C ALA A 30 41.14 11.29 42.03
N GLY A 31 42.26 10.67 41.68
CA GLY A 31 42.35 9.77 40.53
C GLY A 31 41.43 8.56 40.64
N PHE A 32 41.37 7.94 41.82
CA PHE A 32 40.41 6.84 42.07
C PHE A 32 38.96 7.31 42.01
N ALA A 33 38.63 8.46 42.56
CA ALA A 33 37.30 9.02 42.52
C ALA A 33 36.86 9.32 41.06
N ILE A 34 37.72 9.92 40.24
CA ILE A 34 37.48 10.14 38.83
C ILE A 34 37.25 8.81 38.10
N ARG A 35 38.07 7.81 38.40
CA ARG A 35 37.94 6.49 37.77
C ARG A 35 36.66 5.75 38.21
N LEU A 36 36.24 5.96 39.44
CA LEU A 36 35.00 5.40 39.98
C LEU A 36 33.77 6.06 39.32
N VAL A 37 33.82 7.37 39.12
CA VAL A 37 32.79 8.12 38.37
C VAL A 37 32.71 7.63 36.91
N ASP A 38 33.85 7.45 36.24
CA ASP A 38 33.91 6.90 34.90
C ASP A 38 33.25 5.50 34.85
N TRP A 39 33.63 4.61 35.71
CA TRP A 39 33.09 3.24 35.76
C TRP A 39 31.61 3.16 36.15
N GLN A 40 31.18 3.97 37.10
CA GLN A 40 29.80 3.88 37.63
C GLN A 40 28.81 4.74 36.85
N LEU A 41 29.18 5.96 36.41
CA LEU A 41 28.28 6.88 35.74
C LEU A 41 28.44 6.88 34.22
N VAL A 42 29.66 6.78 33.69
CA VAL A 42 29.90 6.83 32.26
C VAL A 42 29.77 5.43 31.61
N GLN A 43 30.47 4.45 32.22
CA GLN A 43 30.51 3.08 31.69
C GLN A 43 29.55 2.12 32.42
N GLY A 44 28.84 2.57 33.45
CA GLY A 44 28.01 1.75 34.31
C GLY A 44 26.94 0.95 33.55
N LYS A 45 26.29 1.58 32.59
CA LYS A 45 25.31 0.90 31.70
C LYS A 45 25.95 -0.22 30.87
N SER A 46 27.15 0.01 30.33
CA SER A 46 27.88 -0.98 29.55
C SER A 46 28.32 -2.19 30.40
N TYR A 47 28.88 -1.95 31.60
CA TYR A 47 29.25 -3.04 32.51
C TYR A 47 28.03 -3.80 33.03
N LYS A 48 26.92 -3.11 33.31
CA LYS A 48 25.67 -3.74 33.73
C LYS A 48 25.10 -4.63 32.61
N SER A 49 25.15 -4.19 31.36
CA SER A 49 24.72 -5.00 30.21
C SER A 49 25.63 -6.22 29.97
N LEU A 50 26.95 -6.07 30.19
CA LEU A 50 27.90 -7.18 30.07
C LEU A 50 27.68 -8.23 31.16
N ALA A 51 27.45 -7.81 32.41
CA ALA A 51 27.13 -8.71 33.50
C ALA A 51 25.81 -9.45 33.28
N ALA A 52 24.79 -8.75 32.79
CA ALA A 52 23.49 -9.33 32.46
C ALA A 52 23.58 -10.39 31.38
N LYS A 53 24.40 -10.16 30.33
CA LYS A 53 24.62 -11.14 29.24
C LYS A 53 25.20 -12.47 29.71
N SER A 54 25.88 -12.49 30.85
CA SER A 54 26.45 -13.71 31.42
C SER A 54 25.47 -14.55 32.23
N THR A 55 24.33 -13.99 32.64
CA THR A 55 23.37 -14.63 33.56
C THR A 55 21.93 -14.64 33.05
N GLY A 56 21.64 -13.92 31.95
CA GLY A 56 20.32 -13.83 31.33
C GLY A 56 20.30 -14.37 29.92
N TYR A 57 19.09 -14.52 29.34
CA TYR A 57 18.92 -14.77 27.90
C TYR A 57 18.65 -13.46 27.14
N THR A 58 19.17 -13.41 25.92
CA THR A 58 18.98 -12.24 25.04
C THR A 58 17.68 -12.40 24.26
N GLU A 59 16.82 -11.40 24.37
CA GLU A 59 15.59 -11.29 23.60
C GLU A 59 15.73 -10.16 22.59
N LYS A 60 15.24 -10.37 21.36
CA LYS A 60 15.14 -9.32 20.35
C LYS A 60 13.97 -8.41 20.66
N THR A 61 14.14 -7.12 20.38
CA THR A 61 13.07 -6.12 20.48
C THR A 61 12.79 -5.62 19.06
N ASP A 62 11.55 -5.76 18.61
CA ASP A 62 11.16 -5.28 17.30
C ASP A 62 11.23 -3.76 17.23
N ALA A 63 11.62 -3.26 16.06
CA ALA A 63 11.56 -1.85 15.77
C ALA A 63 10.16 -1.44 15.28
N THR A 64 9.74 -0.26 15.68
CA THR A 64 8.54 0.36 15.09
C THR A 64 8.79 0.63 13.62
N ARG A 65 7.94 0.09 12.74
CA ARG A 65 8.01 0.35 11.30
C ARG A 65 7.64 1.80 11.01
N GLY A 66 8.31 2.44 10.05
CA GLY A 66 8.02 3.81 9.63
C GLY A 66 6.60 3.98 9.07
N GLU A 67 6.05 5.16 9.17
CA GLU A 67 4.71 5.47 8.68
C GLU A 67 4.72 5.85 7.20
N ILE A 68 3.58 5.69 6.52
CA ILE A 68 3.35 6.20 5.16
C ILE A 68 2.34 7.32 5.27
N VAL A 69 2.69 8.49 4.74
CA VAL A 69 1.85 9.69 4.84
C VAL A 69 1.65 10.32 3.47
N ASP A 70 0.58 11.10 3.31
CA ASP A 70 0.33 11.86 2.10
C ASP A 70 1.28 13.08 1.99
N ARG A 71 1.19 13.82 0.89
CA ARG A 71 2.02 15.03 0.65
C ARG A 71 1.88 16.09 1.75
N ASN A 72 0.78 16.11 2.48
CA ASN A 72 0.48 17.07 3.55
C ASN A 72 0.85 16.53 4.94
N GLY A 73 1.39 15.29 5.03
CA GLY A 73 1.73 14.63 6.28
C GLY A 73 0.56 13.93 6.97
N VAL A 74 -0.58 13.77 6.29
CA VAL A 74 -1.72 13.00 6.79
C VAL A 74 -1.38 11.51 6.74
N GLY A 75 -1.55 10.80 7.86
CA GLY A 75 -1.25 9.37 7.94
C GLY A 75 -2.13 8.54 7.02
N LEU A 76 -1.52 7.79 6.11
CA LEU A 76 -2.17 6.82 5.23
C LEU A 76 -2.03 5.40 5.78
N VAL A 77 -0.83 5.00 6.18
CA VAL A 77 -0.56 3.78 6.95
C VAL A 77 0.19 4.17 8.21
N VAL A 78 -0.42 3.91 9.34
CA VAL A 78 0.05 4.35 10.66
C VAL A 78 0.15 3.20 11.64
N ASN A 79 0.94 3.43 12.69
CA ASN A 79 1.03 2.51 13.81
C ASN A 79 0.06 2.97 14.91
N THR A 80 -0.85 2.09 15.30
CA THR A 80 -1.84 2.37 16.35
C THR A 80 -1.59 1.46 17.53
N THR A 81 -1.56 2.04 18.73
CA THR A 81 -1.48 1.26 19.97
C THR A 81 -2.82 0.56 20.22
N LYS A 82 -2.75 -0.75 20.39
CA LYS A 82 -3.86 -1.62 20.75
C LYS A 82 -3.59 -2.28 22.08
N TYR A 83 -4.62 -2.87 22.67
CA TYR A 83 -4.56 -3.56 23.94
C TYR A 83 -4.89 -5.04 23.76
N LYS A 84 -4.20 -5.89 24.54
CA LYS A 84 -4.48 -7.32 24.64
C LYS A 84 -4.49 -7.77 26.09
N ILE A 85 -5.26 -8.80 26.38
CA ILE A 85 -5.27 -9.48 27.68
C ILE A 85 -4.38 -10.69 27.58
N VAL A 86 -3.41 -10.80 28.48
CA VAL A 86 -2.44 -11.90 28.54
C VAL A 86 -2.56 -12.60 29.88
N LEU A 87 -2.62 -13.93 29.85
CA LEU A 87 -2.66 -14.78 31.01
C LEU A 87 -1.28 -15.43 31.22
N ASN A 88 -0.72 -15.25 32.40
CA ASN A 88 0.57 -15.82 32.79
C ASN A 88 0.36 -16.96 33.80
N LYS A 89 0.59 -18.20 33.37
CA LYS A 89 0.34 -19.42 34.16
C LYS A 89 1.09 -19.45 35.47
N LEU A 90 2.27 -18.85 35.53
CA LEU A 90 3.10 -18.81 36.76
C LEU A 90 2.41 -18.16 37.97
N TYR A 91 1.48 -17.23 37.70
CA TYR A 91 0.84 -16.42 38.74
C TYR A 91 -0.64 -16.75 38.94
N ILE A 92 -1.19 -17.72 38.18
CA ILE A 92 -2.59 -18.16 38.29
C ILE A 92 -2.64 -19.50 38.98
N GLU A 93 -3.32 -19.57 40.13
CA GLU A 93 -3.62 -20.83 40.79
C GLU A 93 -4.57 -21.67 39.92
N GLU A 94 -4.26 -22.95 39.72
CA GLU A 94 -4.97 -23.83 38.78
C GLU A 94 -6.47 -23.97 39.12
N ASP A 95 -6.82 -23.97 40.39
CA ASP A 95 -8.19 -24.06 40.89
C ASP A 95 -9.02 -22.76 40.65
N LYS A 96 -8.38 -21.63 40.43
CA LYS A 96 -9.02 -20.34 40.14
C LYS A 96 -9.11 -20.03 38.65
N LEU A 97 -8.39 -20.76 37.80
CA LEU A 97 -8.26 -20.46 36.37
C LEU A 97 -9.63 -20.38 35.67
N ASP A 98 -10.49 -21.38 35.84
CA ASP A 98 -11.79 -21.41 35.18
C ASP A 98 -12.69 -20.23 35.57
N GLY A 99 -12.62 -19.81 36.83
CA GLY A 99 -13.34 -18.63 37.34
C GLY A 99 -12.88 -17.35 36.62
N ILE A 100 -11.56 -17.16 36.51
CA ILE A 100 -10.93 -16.02 35.83
C ILE A 100 -11.33 -16.02 34.35
N LEU A 101 -11.27 -17.18 33.67
CA LEU A 101 -11.61 -17.29 32.25
C LEU A 101 -13.09 -16.93 31.98
N LEU A 102 -14.01 -17.37 32.83
CA LEU A 102 -15.43 -17.02 32.72
C LEU A 102 -15.68 -15.54 32.97
N GLU A 103 -15.01 -14.95 33.96
CA GLU A 103 -15.14 -13.53 34.27
C GLU A 103 -14.64 -12.66 33.11
N LEU A 104 -13.48 -12.96 32.55
CA LEU A 104 -12.93 -12.26 31.39
C LEU A 104 -13.84 -12.40 30.16
N ALA A 105 -14.39 -13.59 29.92
CA ALA A 105 -15.32 -13.83 28.81
C ALA A 105 -16.63 -13.03 28.98
N ASP A 106 -17.14 -12.92 30.20
CA ASP A 106 -18.32 -12.12 30.52
C ASP A 106 -18.05 -10.60 30.31
N ILE A 107 -16.88 -10.12 30.75
CA ILE A 107 -16.45 -8.73 30.51
C ILE A 107 -16.42 -8.43 29.00
N LEU A 108 -15.76 -9.28 28.21
CA LEU A 108 -15.68 -9.07 26.75
C LEU A 108 -17.07 -9.06 26.09
N THR A 109 -17.96 -9.97 26.52
CA THR A 109 -19.34 -10.01 26.04
C THR A 109 -20.08 -8.70 26.36
N LYS A 110 -19.94 -8.17 27.58
CA LYS A 110 -20.59 -6.92 28.00
C LYS A 110 -20.03 -5.69 27.31
N THR A 111 -18.76 -5.68 26.95
CA THR A 111 -18.11 -4.56 26.25
C THR A 111 -18.24 -4.65 24.73
N GLY A 112 -18.75 -5.76 24.21
CA GLY A 112 -18.87 -6.02 22.77
C GLY A 112 -17.55 -6.40 22.11
N ASP A 113 -16.54 -6.77 22.89
CA ASP A 113 -15.25 -7.24 22.41
C ASP A 113 -15.29 -8.75 22.16
N ALA A 114 -14.43 -9.24 21.26
CA ALA A 114 -14.34 -10.64 20.91
C ALA A 114 -13.00 -11.25 21.36
N ARG A 115 -13.02 -12.55 21.64
CA ARG A 115 -11.83 -13.39 21.77
C ARG A 115 -11.70 -14.32 20.58
N THR A 116 -10.53 -14.86 20.35
CA THR A 116 -10.34 -15.91 19.35
C THR A 116 -11.07 -17.20 19.81
N ASP A 117 -11.83 -17.80 18.90
CA ASP A 117 -12.48 -19.10 19.10
C ASP A 117 -12.10 -20.04 17.95
N SER A 118 -11.17 -20.95 18.22
CA SER A 118 -10.68 -21.93 17.26
C SER A 118 -11.38 -23.29 17.35
N LEU A 119 -12.29 -23.47 18.31
CA LEU A 119 -13.01 -24.71 18.47
C LEU A 119 -13.83 -25.06 17.19
N PRO A 120 -13.61 -26.22 16.57
CA PRO A 120 -14.31 -26.60 15.33
C PRO A 120 -15.73 -27.15 15.58
N ILE A 121 -16.24 -27.04 16.80
CA ILE A 121 -17.58 -27.48 17.21
C ILE A 121 -18.44 -26.27 17.56
N SER A 122 -19.69 -26.27 17.09
CA SER A 122 -20.74 -25.36 17.56
C SER A 122 -21.69 -26.13 18.48
N VAL A 123 -22.06 -25.52 19.61
CA VAL A 123 -23.00 -26.09 20.58
C VAL A 123 -24.29 -25.28 20.52
N GLY A 124 -25.41 -25.96 20.24
CA GLY A 124 -26.75 -25.40 20.24
C GLY A 124 -27.26 -25.10 21.65
N SER A 125 -28.29 -24.25 21.77
CA SER A 125 -28.94 -23.94 23.05
C SER A 125 -29.63 -25.14 23.69
N ASP A 126 -29.93 -26.17 22.89
CA ASP A 126 -30.49 -27.48 23.31
C ASP A 126 -29.40 -28.50 23.74
N GLY A 127 -28.13 -28.11 23.60
CA GLY A 127 -26.98 -28.99 23.90
C GLY A 127 -26.49 -29.82 22.72
N SER A 128 -27.14 -29.79 21.56
CA SER A 128 -26.68 -30.49 20.36
C SER A 128 -25.40 -29.89 19.81
N CYS A 129 -24.46 -30.74 19.41
CA CYS A 129 -23.17 -30.28 18.85
C CYS A 129 -23.08 -30.60 17.35
N VAL A 130 -22.53 -29.69 16.58
CA VAL A 130 -22.26 -29.88 15.15
C VAL A 130 -20.88 -29.38 14.79
N TYR A 131 -20.19 -30.04 13.87
CA TYR A 131 -18.93 -29.57 13.32
C TYR A 131 -19.16 -28.31 12.47
N LYS A 132 -18.32 -27.28 12.65
CA LYS A 132 -18.35 -26.06 11.83
C LYS A 132 -17.85 -26.39 10.42
N THR A 133 -18.68 -26.28 9.40
CA THR A 133 -18.30 -26.54 7.99
C THR A 133 -17.14 -25.68 7.52
N SER A 134 -16.98 -24.49 8.08
CA SER A 134 -15.85 -23.59 7.79
C SER A 134 -14.52 -24.03 8.42
N ARG A 135 -14.49 -25.10 9.24
CA ARG A 135 -13.32 -25.60 9.98
C ARG A 135 -13.17 -27.11 9.88
N GLU A 136 -13.45 -27.68 8.73
CA GLU A 136 -13.39 -29.14 8.51
C GLU A 136 -11.99 -29.72 8.76
N GLU A 137 -10.93 -29.03 8.34
CA GLU A 137 -9.54 -29.46 8.59
C GLU A 137 -9.17 -29.40 10.07
N ASP A 138 -9.68 -28.41 10.81
CA ASP A 138 -9.46 -28.31 12.26
C ASP A 138 -10.22 -29.43 13.00
N ALA A 139 -11.41 -29.81 12.51
CA ALA A 139 -12.14 -30.97 13.05
C ALA A 139 -11.37 -32.28 12.82
N LYS A 140 -10.75 -32.48 11.66
CA LYS A 140 -9.88 -33.63 11.40
C LYS A 140 -8.67 -33.68 12.33
N LYS A 141 -8.06 -32.52 12.60
CA LYS A 141 -6.94 -32.41 13.57
C LYS A 141 -7.39 -32.70 14.99
N LEU A 142 -8.57 -32.21 15.40
CA LEU A 142 -9.15 -32.47 16.72
C LEU A 142 -9.33 -33.99 16.97
N LEU A 143 -9.74 -34.74 15.95
CA LEU A 143 -9.95 -36.19 16.01
C LEU A 143 -8.66 -37.01 15.91
N SER A 144 -7.56 -36.43 15.48
CA SER A 144 -6.29 -37.11 15.20
C SER A 144 -5.67 -37.74 16.48
N SER A 145 -4.74 -38.67 16.25
CA SER A 145 -3.94 -39.29 17.34
C SER A 145 -3.14 -38.27 18.16
N ASP A 146 -2.85 -37.12 17.59
CA ASP A 146 -2.08 -36.07 18.26
C ASP A 146 -2.94 -35.23 19.22
N PHE A 147 -4.29 -35.38 19.17
CA PHE A 147 -5.19 -34.59 20.03
C PHE A 147 -6.17 -35.45 20.85
N LEU A 148 -7.26 -35.95 20.26
CA LEU A 148 -8.25 -36.77 20.98
C LEU A 148 -8.12 -38.28 20.73
N ASP A 149 -7.40 -38.70 19.70
CA ASP A 149 -7.26 -40.11 19.27
C ASP A 149 -8.61 -40.82 19.09
N MET A 150 -9.50 -40.18 18.31
CA MET A 150 -10.87 -40.68 18.07
C MET A 150 -11.08 -41.04 16.60
N ASP A 151 -12.08 -41.90 16.31
CA ASP A 151 -12.45 -42.25 14.95
C ASP A 151 -12.91 -41.02 14.15
N ARG A 152 -12.60 -40.98 12.85
CA ARG A 152 -12.96 -39.88 11.96
C ARG A 152 -14.46 -39.62 11.82
N ASN A 153 -15.28 -40.64 12.15
CA ASN A 153 -16.74 -40.57 12.11
C ASN A 153 -17.36 -40.26 13.48
N THR A 154 -16.54 -39.96 14.49
CA THR A 154 -17.03 -39.61 15.84
C THR A 154 -17.95 -38.38 15.76
N SER A 155 -19.07 -38.43 16.46
CA SER A 155 -20.03 -37.31 16.49
C SER A 155 -19.44 -36.10 17.18
N ALA A 156 -19.95 -34.91 16.86
CA ALA A 156 -19.53 -33.69 17.52
C ALA A 156 -19.90 -33.65 19.01
N ASP A 157 -20.99 -34.35 19.39
CA ASP A 157 -21.41 -34.50 20.79
C ASP A 157 -20.39 -35.33 21.58
N ASP A 158 -19.97 -36.50 21.07
CA ASP A 158 -18.96 -37.34 21.71
C ASP A 158 -17.62 -36.63 21.85
N CYS A 159 -17.24 -35.81 20.82
CA CYS A 159 -16.03 -34.98 20.89
C CYS A 159 -16.13 -33.90 21.96
N PHE A 160 -17.27 -33.24 22.06
CA PHE A 160 -17.48 -32.21 23.08
C PHE A 160 -17.41 -32.79 24.47
N ASP A 161 -18.03 -33.97 24.69
CA ASP A 161 -17.98 -34.72 25.95
C ASP A 161 -16.53 -35.15 26.29
N ALA A 162 -15.76 -35.58 25.29
CA ALA A 162 -14.35 -35.89 25.47
C ALA A 162 -13.53 -34.66 25.90
N LEU A 163 -13.80 -33.51 25.32
CA LEU A 163 -13.15 -32.23 25.70
C LEU A 163 -13.53 -31.80 27.11
N LEU A 164 -14.81 -31.92 27.50
CA LEU A 164 -15.24 -31.66 28.88
C LEU A 164 -14.44 -32.48 29.90
N LYS A 165 -14.25 -33.78 29.62
CA LYS A 165 -13.47 -34.71 30.46
C LYS A 165 -11.97 -34.35 30.44
N ARG A 166 -11.41 -34.08 29.25
CA ARG A 166 -9.99 -33.72 29.07
C ARG A 166 -9.62 -32.48 29.90
N TYR A 167 -10.46 -31.46 29.86
CA TYR A 167 -10.24 -30.21 30.57
C TYR A 167 -10.81 -30.20 32.00
N LYS A 168 -11.39 -31.33 32.45
CA LYS A 168 -11.96 -31.49 33.80
C LYS A 168 -13.01 -30.42 34.14
N ILE A 169 -13.81 -30.01 33.16
CA ILE A 169 -14.83 -28.95 33.33
C ILE A 169 -15.93 -29.48 34.28
N SER A 170 -16.27 -28.63 35.27
CA SER A 170 -17.26 -29.00 36.28
C SER A 170 -18.67 -29.22 35.74
N ASP A 171 -19.33 -30.31 36.14
CA ASP A 171 -20.72 -30.59 35.74
C ASP A 171 -21.74 -29.60 36.29
N ARG A 172 -21.37 -28.82 37.34
CA ARG A 172 -22.26 -27.85 37.98
C ARG A 172 -22.45 -26.57 37.16
N LEU A 173 -21.60 -26.34 36.13
CA LEU A 173 -21.65 -25.19 35.26
C LEU A 173 -22.81 -25.28 34.26
N SER A 174 -23.36 -24.13 33.86
CA SER A 174 -24.35 -24.07 32.76
C SER A 174 -23.72 -24.49 31.43
N LEU A 175 -24.55 -24.92 30.47
CA LEU A 175 -24.09 -25.30 29.12
C LEU A 175 -23.27 -24.17 28.47
N SER A 176 -23.70 -22.93 28.57
CA SER A 176 -22.98 -21.77 28.04
C SER A 176 -21.58 -21.61 28.66
N GLN A 177 -21.47 -21.76 29.98
CA GLN A 177 -20.18 -21.69 30.69
C GLN A 177 -19.27 -22.85 30.29
N LYS A 178 -19.80 -24.08 30.19
CA LYS A 178 -19.06 -25.25 29.69
C LYS A 178 -18.52 -25.04 28.29
N THR A 179 -19.36 -24.57 27.36
CA THR A 179 -18.97 -24.26 25.99
C THR A 179 -17.86 -23.20 25.93
N THR A 180 -17.99 -22.15 26.74
CA THR A 180 -17.00 -21.08 26.83
C THR A 180 -15.65 -21.60 27.32
N LEU A 181 -15.62 -22.38 28.39
CA LEU A 181 -14.38 -22.96 28.95
C LEU A 181 -13.74 -23.95 27.99
N VAL A 182 -14.53 -24.86 27.38
CA VAL A 182 -14.00 -25.81 26.37
C VAL A 182 -13.31 -25.06 25.24
N SER A 183 -13.96 -24.02 24.70
CA SER A 183 -13.38 -23.20 23.63
C SER A 183 -12.07 -22.52 24.05
N ILE A 184 -12.01 -21.97 25.27
CA ILE A 184 -10.82 -21.29 25.76
C ILE A 184 -9.67 -22.28 26.02
N HIS A 185 -9.94 -23.38 26.74
CA HIS A 185 -8.93 -24.42 27.00
C HIS A 185 -8.40 -25.03 25.72
N TYR A 186 -9.27 -25.27 24.71
CA TYR A 186 -8.85 -25.73 23.41
C TYR A 186 -7.86 -24.75 22.74
N ASN A 187 -8.15 -23.46 22.76
CA ASN A 187 -7.22 -22.44 22.24
C ASN A 187 -5.91 -22.41 23.05
N MET A 188 -6.00 -22.48 24.38
CA MET A 188 -4.82 -22.51 25.25
C MET A 188 -3.91 -23.71 24.95
N GLU A 189 -4.51 -24.88 24.65
CA GLU A 189 -3.74 -26.08 24.28
C GLU A 189 -3.10 -25.93 22.89
N LEU A 190 -3.82 -25.40 21.90
CA LEU A 190 -3.28 -25.11 20.57
C LEU A 190 -2.09 -24.14 20.62
N GLU A 191 -2.13 -23.16 21.50
CA GLU A 191 -1.07 -22.17 21.68
C GLU A 191 0.02 -22.61 22.66
N ASN A 192 -0.02 -23.85 23.18
CA ASN A 192 0.96 -24.38 24.13
C ASN A 192 1.11 -23.53 25.40
N TYR A 193 -0.01 -23.09 25.98
CA TYR A 193 -0.02 -22.34 27.22
C TYR A 193 0.73 -23.05 28.34
N SER A 194 1.79 -22.42 28.84
CA SER A 194 2.69 -23.00 29.83
C SER A 194 3.32 -21.90 30.69
N ASN A 195 4.11 -22.31 31.70
CA ASN A 195 4.84 -21.36 32.50
C ASN A 195 5.82 -20.47 31.74
N SER A 196 6.30 -20.92 30.57
CA SER A 196 7.20 -20.18 29.72
C SER A 196 6.50 -19.51 28.53
N ASN A 197 5.25 -19.86 28.26
CA ASN A 197 4.46 -19.33 27.15
C ASN A 197 3.11 -18.80 27.64
N PRO A 198 2.99 -17.49 27.93
CA PRO A 198 1.74 -16.86 28.32
C PRO A 198 0.68 -16.96 27.20
N TYR A 199 -0.60 -17.07 27.59
CA TYR A 199 -1.71 -17.15 26.65
C TYR A 199 -2.31 -15.78 26.35
N VAL A 200 -2.50 -15.46 25.08
CA VAL A 200 -3.20 -14.23 24.67
C VAL A 200 -4.70 -14.49 24.63
N PHE A 201 -5.39 -14.10 25.68
CA PHE A 201 -6.83 -14.34 25.85
C PHE A 201 -7.70 -13.57 24.84
N ALA A 202 -7.37 -12.32 24.62
CA ALA A 202 -8.03 -11.46 23.63
C ALA A 202 -7.10 -10.36 23.13
N GLU A 203 -7.20 -10.03 21.86
CA GLU A 203 -6.46 -8.93 21.21
C GLU A 203 -7.42 -7.86 20.70
N ASN A 204 -6.86 -6.66 20.46
CA ASN A 204 -7.60 -5.52 19.91
C ASN A 204 -8.84 -5.16 20.73
N ILE A 205 -8.73 -5.25 22.04
CA ILE A 205 -9.83 -4.93 22.96
C ILE A 205 -10.04 -3.42 23.09
N SER A 206 -11.29 -3.05 23.32
CA SER A 206 -11.70 -1.67 23.51
C SER A 206 -11.20 -1.08 24.83
N ARG A 207 -11.17 0.24 24.92
CA ARG A 207 -10.80 0.92 26.15
C ARG A 207 -11.80 0.66 27.29
N SER A 208 -13.06 0.36 26.97
CA SER A 208 -14.07 -0.08 27.93
C SER A 208 -13.73 -1.45 28.52
N ALA A 209 -13.27 -2.40 27.69
CA ALA A 209 -12.79 -3.70 28.17
C ALA A 209 -11.55 -3.55 29.04
N VAL A 210 -10.58 -2.72 28.63
CA VAL A 210 -9.38 -2.40 29.45
C VAL A 210 -9.77 -1.92 30.84
N ASN A 211 -10.70 -0.96 30.93
CA ASN A 211 -11.14 -0.43 32.22
C ASN A 211 -11.87 -1.51 33.05
N ALA A 212 -12.81 -2.24 32.43
CA ALA A 212 -13.55 -3.30 33.11
C ALA A 212 -12.65 -4.44 33.62
N VAL A 213 -11.68 -4.88 32.83
CA VAL A 213 -10.71 -5.88 33.28
C VAL A 213 -9.86 -5.33 34.41
N SER A 214 -9.35 -4.09 34.30
CA SER A 214 -8.54 -3.48 35.35
C SER A 214 -9.29 -3.33 36.70
N GLU A 215 -10.59 -3.05 36.65
CA GLU A 215 -11.44 -2.91 37.82
C GLU A 215 -11.76 -4.28 38.49
N ASN A 216 -12.11 -5.27 37.66
CA ASN A 216 -12.54 -6.58 38.17
C ASN A 216 -11.38 -7.50 38.53
N THR A 217 -10.20 -7.32 37.91
CA THR A 217 -9.01 -8.14 38.20
C THR A 217 -8.05 -7.51 39.22
N GLN A 218 -8.46 -6.45 39.95
CA GLN A 218 -7.64 -5.89 41.03
C GLN A 218 -7.34 -6.96 42.07
N GLY A 219 -6.07 -7.35 42.14
CA GLY A 219 -5.60 -8.39 43.07
C GLY A 219 -5.62 -9.82 42.49
N VAL A 220 -6.03 -10.02 41.26
CA VAL A 220 -5.90 -11.30 40.56
C VAL A 220 -4.52 -11.34 39.89
N SER A 221 -3.63 -12.16 40.47
CA SER A 221 -2.30 -12.37 39.90
C SER A 221 -2.38 -13.11 38.56
N GLY A 222 -1.53 -12.73 37.62
CA GLY A 222 -1.39 -13.44 36.34
C GLY A 222 -2.28 -12.99 35.20
N VAL A 223 -3.18 -11.99 35.38
CA VAL A 223 -3.91 -11.32 34.32
C VAL A 223 -3.24 -9.98 34.04
N GLU A 224 -2.77 -9.79 32.82
CA GLU A 224 -2.05 -8.59 32.42
C GLU A 224 -2.71 -7.94 31.19
N ILE A 225 -2.85 -6.62 31.22
CA ILE A 225 -3.18 -5.83 30.02
C ILE A 225 -1.88 -5.34 29.42
N GLN A 226 -1.60 -5.79 28.22
CA GLN A 226 -0.42 -5.36 27.48
C GLN A 226 -0.81 -4.50 26.30
N THR A 227 0.02 -3.49 25.99
CA THR A 227 -0.10 -2.70 24.76
C THR A 227 0.79 -3.30 23.69
N TYR A 228 0.29 -3.25 22.45
CA TYR A 228 1.08 -3.61 21.27
C TYR A 228 0.75 -2.68 20.10
N LEU A 229 1.66 -2.57 19.14
CA LEU A 229 1.47 -1.74 17.96
C LEU A 229 0.86 -2.59 16.84
N THR A 230 -0.22 -2.10 16.25
CA THR A 230 -0.76 -2.62 15.01
C THR A 230 -0.54 -1.61 13.90
N ARG A 231 -0.20 -2.11 12.72
CA ARG A 231 -0.05 -1.32 11.52
C ARG A 231 -1.31 -1.44 10.67
N GLY A 232 -1.84 -0.33 10.21
CA GLY A 232 -3.02 -0.34 9.38
C GLY A 232 -3.24 0.94 8.59
N ALA A 233 -4.06 0.85 7.55
CA ALA A 233 -4.48 2.00 6.77
C ALA A 233 -5.51 2.82 7.56
N SER A 234 -5.33 4.14 7.60
CA SER A 234 -6.26 5.07 8.28
C SER A 234 -7.63 5.08 7.62
N VAL A 235 -7.67 4.95 6.29
CA VAL A 235 -8.88 4.77 5.49
C VAL A 235 -8.65 3.53 4.61
N PRO A 236 -9.19 2.36 5.01
CA PRO A 236 -8.77 1.07 4.45
C PRO A 236 -8.95 0.88 2.94
N ASN A 237 -9.93 1.53 2.34
CA ASN A 237 -10.25 1.41 0.90
C ASN A 237 -9.77 2.61 0.07
N LEU A 238 -8.97 3.51 0.64
CA LEU A 238 -8.56 4.75 -0.04
C LEU A 238 -7.56 4.50 -1.18
N ALA A 239 -6.52 3.73 -0.92
CA ALA A 239 -5.45 3.48 -1.89
C ALA A 239 -4.76 2.11 -1.68
N PRO A 240 -5.49 0.99 -1.51
CA PRO A 240 -4.86 -0.28 -1.16
C PRO A 240 -3.84 -0.75 -2.20
N HIS A 241 -4.08 -0.52 -3.49
CA HIS A 241 -3.19 -0.90 -4.59
C HIS A 241 -1.86 -0.12 -4.59
N ILE A 242 -1.86 1.10 -4.03
CA ILE A 242 -0.66 1.95 -3.94
C ILE A 242 0.09 1.68 -2.65
N LEU A 243 -0.63 1.67 -1.52
CA LEU A 243 -0.03 1.53 -0.19
C LEU A 243 0.65 0.17 0.00
N GLY A 244 -0.01 -0.88 -0.45
CA GLY A 244 0.50 -2.23 -0.27
C GLY A 244 0.23 -2.81 1.12
N ALA A 245 0.71 -4.02 1.36
CA ALA A 245 0.52 -4.74 2.62
C ALA A 245 1.77 -5.51 3.03
N LEU A 246 1.83 -5.80 4.34
CA LEU A 246 2.82 -6.70 4.90
C LEU A 246 2.35 -8.15 4.81
N GLY A 247 3.30 -9.07 4.67
CA GLY A 247 3.06 -10.51 4.75
C GLY A 247 4.25 -11.23 5.35
N SER A 248 4.06 -12.50 5.74
CA SER A 248 5.12 -13.34 6.24
C SER A 248 6.16 -13.64 5.16
N LEU A 249 7.41 -13.81 5.55
CA LEU A 249 8.47 -14.23 4.64
C LEU A 249 8.24 -15.66 4.16
N SER A 250 8.38 -15.89 2.87
CA SER A 250 8.56 -17.24 2.34
C SER A 250 10.01 -17.70 2.54
N GLU A 251 10.26 -18.99 2.42
CA GLU A 251 11.61 -19.54 2.52
C GLU A 251 12.53 -18.98 1.44
N ASP A 252 12.03 -18.83 0.22
CA ASP A 252 12.80 -18.27 -0.90
C ASP A 252 13.16 -16.80 -0.66
N GLU A 253 12.20 -15.97 -0.23
CA GLU A 253 12.44 -14.57 0.12
C GLU A 253 13.46 -14.43 1.26
N TYR A 254 13.34 -15.24 2.30
CA TYR A 254 14.29 -15.24 3.42
C TYR A 254 15.71 -15.57 2.95
N ASN A 255 15.85 -16.61 2.13
CA ASN A 255 17.15 -17.03 1.58
C ASN A 255 17.76 -15.97 0.68
N GLU A 256 16.95 -15.29 -0.13
CA GLU A 256 17.42 -14.20 -1.00
C GLU A 256 17.87 -12.97 -0.19
N LEU A 257 17.09 -12.53 0.78
CA LEU A 257 17.45 -11.43 1.69
C LEU A 257 18.73 -11.73 2.48
N LYS A 258 18.90 -12.97 2.90
CA LYS A 258 20.12 -13.43 3.57
C LYS A 258 21.35 -13.39 2.66
N LYS A 259 21.22 -13.77 1.38
CA LYS A 259 22.30 -13.63 0.37
C LYS A 259 22.68 -12.16 0.16
N GLN A 260 21.69 -11.25 0.22
CA GLN A 260 21.90 -9.80 0.13
C GLN A 260 22.51 -9.21 1.41
N GLY A 261 22.74 -10.01 2.46
CA GLY A 261 23.29 -9.56 3.75
C GLY A 261 22.29 -8.80 4.61
N LYS A 262 20.98 -8.86 4.29
CA LYS A 262 19.93 -8.23 5.09
C LYS A 262 19.59 -9.08 6.31
N SER A 263 19.36 -8.42 7.44
CA SER A 263 19.05 -9.09 8.71
C SER A 263 17.54 -9.24 8.88
N TYR A 264 17.02 -10.43 8.62
CA TYR A 264 15.63 -10.83 8.87
C TYR A 264 15.58 -12.07 9.74
N SER A 265 14.52 -12.19 10.54
CA SER A 265 14.11 -13.42 11.21
C SER A 265 13.00 -14.10 10.40
N TYR A 266 12.79 -15.39 10.61
CA TYR A 266 11.80 -16.16 9.84
C TYR A 266 10.35 -15.67 10.05
N ASP A 267 10.08 -15.11 11.21
CA ASP A 267 8.80 -14.56 11.70
C ASP A 267 8.60 -13.07 11.36
N ASP A 268 9.62 -12.43 10.77
CA ASP A 268 9.50 -11.03 10.34
C ASP A 268 8.44 -10.91 9.23
N LYS A 269 7.77 -9.77 9.19
CA LYS A 269 6.90 -9.37 8.08
C LYS A 269 7.65 -8.44 7.15
N ILE A 270 7.39 -8.60 5.85
CA ILE A 270 7.97 -7.78 4.78
C ILE A 270 6.86 -7.19 3.91
N GLY A 271 7.10 -6.05 3.29
CA GLY A 271 6.22 -5.51 2.27
C GLY A 271 6.06 -6.46 1.08
N LYS A 272 4.83 -6.78 0.69
CA LYS A 272 4.54 -7.74 -0.40
C LYS A 272 4.28 -7.07 -1.73
N PHE A 273 3.78 -5.86 -1.73
CA PHE A 273 3.52 -5.04 -2.92
C PHE A 273 3.38 -3.57 -2.54
N GLY A 274 3.25 -2.70 -3.54
CA GLY A 274 3.03 -1.27 -3.35
C GLY A 274 4.19 -0.57 -2.63
N ILE A 275 3.90 0.52 -1.95
CA ILE A 275 4.88 1.33 -1.20
C ILE A 275 5.49 0.55 -0.05
N GLU A 276 4.72 -0.35 0.60
CA GLU A 276 5.27 -1.22 1.64
C GLU A 276 6.46 -2.05 1.15
N LEU A 277 6.41 -2.55 -0.09
CA LEU A 277 7.51 -3.27 -0.72
C LEU A 277 8.59 -2.33 -1.27
N ALA A 278 8.19 -1.32 -2.03
CA ALA A 278 9.11 -0.42 -2.72
C ALA A 278 10.01 0.37 -1.76
N CYS A 279 9.47 0.70 -0.57
CA CYS A 279 10.19 1.45 0.48
C CYS A 279 10.55 0.58 1.69
N GLU A 280 10.65 -0.76 1.52
CA GLU A 280 10.94 -1.69 2.62
C GLU A 280 12.19 -1.29 3.41
N ASP A 281 13.28 -0.94 2.74
CA ASP A 281 14.55 -0.58 3.37
C ASP A 281 14.47 0.73 4.19
N ASP A 282 13.57 1.63 3.82
CA ASP A 282 13.33 2.87 4.57
C ASP A 282 12.31 2.65 5.69
N LEU A 283 11.25 1.90 5.43
CA LEU A 283 10.16 1.66 6.38
C LEU A 283 10.57 0.70 7.50
N LYS A 284 11.39 -0.33 7.21
CA LYS A 284 11.85 -1.28 8.22
C LYS A 284 12.83 -0.59 9.17
N GLY A 285 12.50 -0.55 10.46
CA GLY A 285 13.41 -0.11 11.50
C GLY A 285 14.51 -1.14 11.78
N LYS A 286 15.44 -0.78 12.64
CA LYS A 286 16.45 -1.68 13.15
C LYS A 286 16.06 -2.17 14.53
N GLY A 287 15.78 -3.46 14.67
CA GLY A 287 15.48 -4.09 15.95
C GLY A 287 16.58 -3.88 16.99
N GLY A 288 16.20 -3.91 18.24
CA GLY A 288 17.07 -3.84 19.38
C GLY A 288 17.29 -5.21 20.03
N THR A 289 18.02 -5.22 21.11
CA THR A 289 18.20 -6.40 21.97
C THR A 289 18.10 -6.01 23.43
N ARG A 290 17.46 -6.87 24.21
CA ARG A 290 17.44 -6.76 25.68
C ARG A 290 17.85 -8.09 26.32
N VAL A 291 18.49 -8.01 27.45
CA VAL A 291 18.80 -9.18 28.27
C VAL A 291 17.78 -9.27 29.38
N ILE A 292 17.12 -10.40 29.45
CA ILE A 292 16.12 -10.70 30.47
C ILE A 292 16.75 -11.66 31.48
N GLN A 293 16.75 -11.27 32.76
CA GLN A 293 17.14 -12.10 33.87
C GLN A 293 15.89 -12.57 34.63
N ARG A 294 15.79 -13.87 34.81
CA ARG A 294 14.71 -14.48 35.63
C ARG A 294 15.30 -15.27 36.80
N ASN A 295 14.57 -15.33 37.89
CA ASN A 295 14.86 -16.23 39.01
C ASN A 295 14.61 -17.69 38.64
N ALA A 296 14.98 -18.61 39.53
CA ALA A 296 14.74 -20.04 39.31
C ALA A 296 13.24 -20.42 39.23
N ASP A 297 12.37 -19.59 39.78
CA ASP A 297 10.90 -19.70 39.72
C ASP A 297 10.31 -19.04 38.44
N GLY A 298 11.15 -18.48 37.56
CA GLY A 298 10.74 -17.83 36.32
C GLY A 298 10.36 -16.35 36.46
N THR A 299 10.37 -15.79 37.65
CA THR A 299 10.05 -14.37 37.90
C THR A 299 11.06 -13.45 37.22
N LEU A 300 10.59 -12.42 36.52
CA LEU A 300 11.43 -11.39 35.91
C LEU A 300 12.14 -10.59 37.01
N VAL A 301 13.47 -10.69 37.07
CA VAL A 301 14.30 -9.93 37.99
C VAL A 301 14.69 -8.59 37.40
N GLU A 302 15.17 -8.61 36.18
CA GLU A 302 15.65 -7.42 35.49
C GLU A 302 15.54 -7.57 33.98
N SER A 303 15.21 -6.47 33.31
CA SER A 303 15.26 -6.36 31.84
C SER A 303 16.18 -5.20 31.46
N ILE A 304 17.31 -5.49 30.85
CA ILE A 304 18.33 -4.51 30.46
C ILE A 304 18.39 -4.40 28.96
N GLU A 305 18.05 -3.24 28.43
CA GLU A 305 18.24 -2.93 27.01
C GLU A 305 19.75 -2.85 26.71
N THR A 306 20.22 -3.71 25.81
CA THR A 306 21.64 -3.77 25.40
C THR A 306 21.90 -3.09 24.08
N GLU A 307 20.89 -3.05 23.20
CA GLU A 307 20.86 -2.26 21.97
C GLU A 307 19.45 -1.73 21.78
N SER A 308 19.30 -0.41 21.68
CA SER A 308 17.99 0.22 21.50
C SER A 308 17.47 0.01 20.08
N ALA A 309 16.20 -0.39 19.98
CA ALA A 309 15.51 -0.45 18.70
C ALA A 309 15.43 0.95 18.06
N LYS A 310 15.66 1.05 16.77
CA LYS A 310 15.54 2.29 16.01
C LYS A 310 14.35 2.18 15.07
N PRO A 311 13.36 3.09 15.16
CA PRO A 311 12.22 3.06 14.29
C PRO A 311 12.62 3.28 12.83
N GLY A 312 11.82 2.77 11.90
CA GLY A 312 11.95 3.04 10.48
C GLY A 312 11.63 4.49 10.13
N ASN A 313 11.99 4.88 8.94
CA ASN A 313 11.76 6.22 8.41
C ASN A 313 10.30 6.40 7.97
N THR A 314 9.79 7.64 8.04
CA THR A 314 8.48 7.99 7.51
C THR A 314 8.59 8.34 6.03
N VAL A 315 7.77 7.69 5.19
CA VAL A 315 7.71 7.91 3.74
C VAL A 315 6.56 8.88 3.43
N TYR A 316 6.89 9.99 2.80
CA TYR A 316 5.93 10.96 2.27
C TYR A 316 5.62 10.61 0.82
N LEU A 317 4.34 10.40 0.53
CA LEU A 317 3.88 10.22 -0.85
C LEU A 317 3.53 11.57 -1.48
N THR A 318 3.53 11.60 -2.80
CA THR A 318 3.03 12.73 -3.60
C THR A 318 1.50 12.78 -3.62
N ILE A 319 0.84 11.68 -3.24
CA ILE A 319 -0.62 11.55 -3.18
C ILE A 319 -1.22 12.63 -2.26
N ASP A 320 -2.26 13.28 -2.75
CA ASP A 320 -3.14 14.12 -1.93
C ASP A 320 -4.37 13.29 -1.52
N SER A 321 -4.56 13.08 -0.23
CA SER A 321 -5.65 12.22 0.28
C SER A 321 -7.05 12.74 -0.04
N LYS A 322 -7.22 14.05 -0.25
CA LYS A 322 -8.52 14.62 -0.67
C LYS A 322 -8.80 14.29 -2.14
N LEU A 323 -7.81 14.50 -3.02
CA LEU A 323 -7.92 14.13 -4.43
C LEU A 323 -8.09 12.62 -4.60
N GLN A 324 -7.34 11.82 -3.84
CA GLN A 324 -7.45 10.37 -3.85
C GLN A 324 -8.86 9.90 -3.44
N LYS A 325 -9.45 10.51 -2.41
CA LYS A 325 -10.82 10.21 -1.99
C LYS A 325 -11.84 10.56 -3.08
N THR A 326 -11.65 11.69 -3.75
CA THR A 326 -12.47 12.08 -4.90
C THR A 326 -12.32 11.09 -6.05
N ALA A 327 -11.09 10.68 -6.36
CA ALA A 327 -10.79 9.70 -7.42
C ALA A 327 -11.52 8.37 -7.18
N VAL A 328 -11.39 7.81 -5.98
CA VAL A 328 -12.05 6.53 -5.62
C VAL A 328 -13.56 6.65 -5.70
N LYS A 329 -14.13 7.69 -5.09
CA LYS A 329 -15.57 7.90 -5.04
C LYS A 329 -16.17 8.12 -6.44
N SER A 330 -15.60 9.06 -7.20
CA SER A 330 -16.10 9.39 -8.53
C SER A 330 -15.98 8.22 -9.50
N LEU A 331 -14.86 7.47 -9.43
CA LEU A 331 -14.68 6.27 -10.26
C LEU A 331 -15.74 5.22 -9.96
N GLU A 332 -15.98 4.91 -8.68
CA GLU A 332 -17.02 3.99 -8.25
C GLU A 332 -18.42 4.40 -8.72
N GLU A 333 -18.78 5.67 -8.50
CA GLU A 333 -20.09 6.20 -8.88
C GLU A 333 -20.32 6.15 -10.39
N ASN A 334 -19.31 6.49 -11.18
CA ASN A 334 -19.42 6.52 -12.63
C ASN A 334 -19.39 5.12 -13.27
N VAL A 335 -18.62 4.17 -12.74
CA VAL A 335 -18.69 2.76 -13.18
C VAL A 335 -20.08 2.17 -12.90
N LYS A 336 -20.61 2.40 -11.69
CA LYS A 336 -21.97 1.95 -11.33
C LYS A 336 -23.06 2.62 -12.20
N ALA A 337 -22.92 3.92 -12.50
CA ALA A 337 -23.85 4.66 -13.33
C ALA A 337 -23.82 4.16 -14.79
N ALA A 338 -22.62 3.86 -15.33
CA ALA A 338 -22.48 3.27 -16.67
C ALA A 338 -23.20 1.92 -16.74
N LYS A 339 -22.96 1.05 -15.78
CA LYS A 339 -23.61 -0.27 -15.68
C LYS A 339 -25.13 -0.17 -15.59
N GLN A 340 -25.62 0.72 -14.74
CA GLN A 340 -27.07 0.90 -14.56
C GLN A 340 -27.72 1.42 -15.84
N ALA A 341 -27.12 2.42 -16.50
CA ALA A 341 -27.63 2.96 -17.76
C ALA A 341 -27.58 1.93 -18.91
N GLY A 342 -26.55 1.07 -18.94
CA GLY A 342 -26.46 -0.04 -19.87
C GLY A 342 -27.61 -1.02 -19.71
N LYS A 343 -27.90 -1.44 -18.47
CA LYS A 343 -29.05 -2.31 -18.16
C LYS A 343 -30.39 -1.68 -18.54
N GLU A 344 -30.58 -0.41 -18.22
CA GLU A 344 -31.81 0.32 -18.51
C GLU A 344 -32.04 0.53 -20.01
N SER A 345 -30.96 0.59 -20.80
CA SER A 345 -31.05 0.72 -22.24
C SER A 345 -31.67 -0.49 -22.96
N GLY A 346 -31.56 -1.67 -22.34
CA GLY A 346 -31.98 -2.94 -22.91
C GLY A 346 -31.17 -3.36 -24.17
N GLN A 347 -30.15 -2.59 -24.54
CA GLN A 347 -29.26 -2.88 -25.68
C GLN A 347 -28.06 -3.68 -25.19
N LYS A 348 -27.68 -4.72 -25.95
CA LYS A 348 -26.47 -5.50 -25.66
C LYS A 348 -25.22 -4.69 -25.98
N ASN A 349 -24.17 -4.87 -25.21
CA ASN A 349 -22.88 -4.18 -25.32
C ASN A 349 -23.02 -2.65 -25.23
N ASN A 350 -23.83 -2.16 -24.30
CA ASN A 350 -24.07 -0.74 -24.08
C ASN A 350 -23.77 -0.30 -22.63
N GLY A 351 -22.83 -1.02 -21.95
CA GLY A 351 -22.35 -0.71 -20.61
C GLY A 351 -22.91 -1.62 -19.51
N GLU A 352 -23.79 -2.57 -19.82
CA GLU A 352 -24.38 -3.48 -18.82
C GLU A 352 -23.34 -4.40 -18.16
N ASP A 353 -22.19 -4.60 -18.81
CA ASP A 353 -21.02 -5.35 -18.35
C ASP A 353 -19.92 -4.47 -17.74
N CYS A 354 -20.16 -3.18 -17.54
CA CYS A 354 -19.25 -2.25 -16.90
C CYS A 354 -19.09 -2.56 -15.40
N GLU A 355 -17.90 -2.96 -14.96
CA GLU A 355 -17.62 -3.37 -13.58
C GLU A 355 -16.35 -2.74 -13.01
N THR A 356 -15.48 -2.20 -13.87
CA THR A 356 -14.10 -1.89 -13.50
C THR A 356 -13.61 -0.62 -14.17
N GLY A 357 -12.57 0.00 -13.61
CA GLY A 357 -11.94 1.18 -14.17
C GLY A 357 -10.75 1.66 -13.37
N ALA A 358 -10.06 2.65 -13.90
CA ALA A 358 -8.94 3.30 -13.22
C ALA A 358 -8.82 4.78 -13.62
N VAL A 359 -8.22 5.55 -12.73
CA VAL A 359 -7.88 6.96 -12.96
C VAL A 359 -6.53 7.28 -12.35
N VAL A 360 -5.73 8.08 -13.07
CA VAL A 360 -4.46 8.63 -12.60
C VAL A 360 -4.44 10.14 -12.86
N MET A 361 -4.05 10.91 -11.86
CA MET A 361 -3.84 12.35 -11.92
C MET A 361 -2.41 12.69 -11.54
N LEU A 362 -1.72 13.42 -12.40
CA LEU A 362 -0.34 13.86 -12.23
C LEU A 362 -0.25 15.40 -12.11
N SER A 363 0.76 15.87 -11.39
CA SER A 363 1.25 17.23 -11.50
C SER A 363 2.08 17.37 -12.78
N VAL A 364 1.80 18.37 -13.61
CA VAL A 364 2.57 18.62 -14.85
C VAL A 364 3.96 19.19 -14.54
N LYS A 365 4.14 19.79 -13.39
CA LYS A 365 5.40 20.43 -12.98
C LYS A 365 6.54 19.41 -12.82
N ASP A 366 6.25 18.25 -12.25
CA ASP A 366 7.26 17.30 -11.79
C ASP A 366 6.85 15.82 -12.02
N PHE A 367 5.70 15.58 -12.65
CA PHE A 367 5.08 14.26 -12.89
C PHE A 367 4.86 13.44 -11.61
N SER A 368 4.73 14.11 -10.47
CA SER A 368 4.31 13.50 -9.21
C SER A 368 2.85 13.04 -9.31
N VAL A 369 2.56 11.83 -8.80
CA VAL A 369 1.21 11.25 -8.77
C VAL A 369 0.41 11.91 -7.65
N LEU A 370 -0.62 12.69 -8.00
CA LEU A 370 -1.51 13.34 -7.03
C LEU A 370 -2.64 12.43 -6.57
N ALA A 371 -3.13 11.58 -7.45
CA ALA A 371 -4.11 10.54 -7.16
C ALA A 371 -4.00 9.39 -8.16
N ALA A 372 -4.19 8.16 -7.68
CA ALA A 372 -4.27 6.97 -8.53
C ALA A 372 -5.25 5.97 -7.90
N ALA A 373 -6.33 5.66 -8.61
CA ALA A 373 -7.37 4.77 -8.11
C ALA A 373 -7.69 3.66 -9.12
N SER A 374 -7.92 2.47 -8.58
CA SER A 374 -8.43 1.29 -9.29
C SER A 374 -9.78 0.88 -8.68
N TYR A 375 -10.75 0.55 -9.51
CA TYR A 375 -12.05 0.05 -9.07
C TYR A 375 -12.31 -1.35 -9.69
N PRO A 376 -12.83 -2.32 -8.93
CA PRO A 376 -13.20 -2.22 -7.52
C PRO A 376 -11.99 -2.03 -6.59
N THR A 377 -12.24 -1.35 -5.47
CA THR A 377 -11.27 -1.25 -4.37
C THR A 377 -11.57 -2.29 -3.28
N TYR A 378 -10.70 -2.41 -2.28
CA TYR A 378 -10.86 -3.36 -1.18
C TYR A 378 -10.36 -2.77 0.15
N ASP A 379 -10.77 -3.39 1.25
CA ASP A 379 -10.33 -3.04 2.61
C ASP A 379 -8.94 -3.63 2.87
N LEU A 380 -7.93 -2.76 2.94
CA LEU A 380 -6.53 -3.15 3.13
C LEU A 380 -6.28 -3.77 4.51
N ASN A 381 -6.99 -3.33 5.54
CA ASN A 381 -6.81 -3.86 6.89
C ASN A 381 -7.32 -5.31 6.96
N ARG A 382 -8.50 -5.58 6.40
CA ARG A 382 -9.05 -6.94 6.32
C ARG A 382 -8.27 -7.84 5.36
N TYR A 383 -7.71 -7.28 4.28
CA TYR A 383 -6.81 -8.01 3.38
C TYR A 383 -5.60 -8.55 4.15
N SER A 384 -4.99 -7.72 5.00
CA SER A 384 -3.79 -8.07 5.77
C SER A 384 -4.03 -9.16 6.83
N GLU A 385 -5.29 -9.49 7.14
CA GLU A 385 -5.64 -10.60 8.04
C GLU A 385 -5.56 -11.97 7.36
N TYR A 386 -5.44 -12.03 6.02
CA TYR A 386 -5.37 -13.28 5.22
C TYR A 386 -6.49 -14.30 5.51
N GLY A 387 -7.63 -13.84 5.99
CA GLY A 387 -8.79 -14.66 6.36
C GLY A 387 -9.77 -14.87 5.20
N SER A 388 -11.01 -15.17 5.53
CA SER A 388 -12.11 -15.40 4.57
C SER A 388 -12.35 -14.22 3.59
N TYR A 389 -11.96 -13.01 3.98
CA TYR A 389 -12.05 -11.84 3.11
C TYR A 389 -11.06 -11.89 1.96
N TYR A 390 -9.82 -12.33 2.20
CA TYR A 390 -8.81 -12.54 1.16
C TYR A 390 -9.30 -13.57 0.13
N VAL A 391 -9.87 -14.68 0.59
CA VAL A 391 -10.44 -15.71 -0.31
C VAL A 391 -11.54 -15.11 -1.18
N LYS A 392 -12.47 -14.33 -0.60
CA LYS A 392 -13.52 -13.64 -1.37
C LYS A 392 -12.97 -12.68 -2.43
N LEU A 393 -11.86 -11.99 -2.15
CA LEU A 393 -11.21 -11.11 -3.12
C LEU A 393 -10.56 -11.90 -4.26
N SER A 394 -9.90 -13.03 -3.96
CA SER A 394 -9.23 -13.86 -4.96
C SER A 394 -10.21 -14.57 -5.90
N GLU A 395 -11.39 -14.94 -5.40
CA GLU A 395 -12.47 -15.58 -6.19
C GLU A 395 -13.35 -14.56 -6.95
N ASN A 396 -13.18 -13.27 -6.70
CA ASN A 396 -14.00 -12.25 -7.34
C ASN A 396 -13.59 -12.07 -8.81
N LYS A 397 -14.54 -12.32 -9.74
CA LYS A 397 -14.34 -12.22 -11.19
C LYS A 397 -13.85 -10.83 -11.66
N ASN A 398 -14.12 -9.78 -10.89
CA ASN A 398 -13.71 -8.40 -11.21
C ASN A 398 -12.30 -8.08 -10.67
N SER A 399 -11.61 -9.07 -10.09
CA SER A 399 -10.22 -8.96 -9.61
C SER A 399 -9.94 -7.66 -8.84
N PRO A 400 -10.56 -7.47 -7.64
CA PRO A 400 -10.39 -6.21 -6.89
C PRO A 400 -8.95 -5.93 -6.48
N MET A 401 -8.11 -6.95 -6.34
CA MET A 401 -6.70 -6.81 -5.97
C MET A 401 -5.80 -6.36 -7.13
N TYR A 402 -6.29 -6.41 -8.37
CA TYR A 402 -5.52 -6.05 -9.56
C TYR A 402 -5.34 -4.53 -9.65
N ASN A 403 -4.09 -4.06 -9.66
CA ASN A 403 -3.79 -2.64 -9.80
C ASN A 403 -3.98 -2.16 -11.24
N ARG A 404 -5.19 -1.73 -11.57
CA ARG A 404 -5.54 -1.25 -12.90
C ARG A 404 -4.85 0.06 -13.27
N ALA A 405 -4.45 0.86 -12.27
CA ALA A 405 -3.85 2.17 -12.50
C ALA A 405 -2.42 2.08 -13.08
N THR A 406 -1.63 1.09 -12.63
CA THR A 406 -0.21 0.95 -13.01
C THR A 406 0.12 -0.35 -13.75
N VAL A 407 -0.66 -1.42 -13.55
CA VAL A 407 -0.42 -2.74 -14.15
C VAL A 407 -1.42 -3.08 -15.25
N GLY A 408 -2.69 -2.67 -15.11
CA GLY A 408 -3.73 -2.91 -16.10
C GLY A 408 -3.44 -2.21 -17.41
N THR A 409 -3.44 -2.97 -18.52
CA THR A 409 -3.21 -2.45 -19.88
C THR A 409 -4.49 -2.49 -20.69
N PHE A 410 -4.82 -1.37 -21.33
CA PHE A 410 -6.08 -1.18 -22.04
C PHE A 410 -5.85 -0.60 -23.43
N ALA A 411 -6.62 -1.08 -24.40
CA ALA A 411 -6.68 -0.43 -25.70
C ALA A 411 -7.10 1.03 -25.51
N CYS A 412 -6.29 1.96 -25.98
CA CYS A 412 -6.46 3.38 -25.68
C CYS A 412 -7.44 4.08 -26.63
N GLY A 413 -7.67 3.54 -27.83
CA GLY A 413 -8.51 4.15 -28.84
C GLY A 413 -8.02 5.54 -29.24
N SER A 414 -8.95 6.42 -29.53
CA SER A 414 -8.69 7.74 -30.11
C SER A 414 -7.81 8.67 -29.25
N VAL A 415 -7.46 8.33 -27.99
CA VAL A 415 -6.51 9.14 -27.21
C VAL A 415 -5.06 9.00 -27.73
N PHE A 416 -4.80 8.05 -28.62
CA PHE A 416 -3.52 7.91 -29.33
C PHE A 416 -3.32 8.93 -30.47
N LYS A 417 -4.40 9.49 -31.03
CA LYS A 417 -4.38 10.38 -32.20
C LYS A 417 -3.50 11.63 -32.02
N PRO A 418 -3.42 12.31 -30.88
CA PRO A 418 -2.48 13.42 -30.68
C PRO A 418 -1.02 13.02 -30.92
N CYS A 419 -0.59 11.82 -30.53
CA CYS A 419 0.74 11.29 -30.83
C CYS A 419 0.96 11.14 -32.35
N VAL A 420 0.01 10.50 -33.03
CA VAL A 420 0.08 10.31 -34.49
C VAL A 420 0.09 11.66 -35.24
N ALA A 421 -0.71 12.63 -34.79
CA ALA A 421 -0.72 13.98 -35.36
C ALA A 421 0.62 14.67 -35.21
N GLY A 422 1.19 14.63 -34.01
CA GLY A 422 2.50 15.23 -33.72
C GLY A 422 3.62 14.60 -34.56
N ALA A 423 3.66 13.27 -34.62
CA ALA A 423 4.60 12.53 -35.45
C ALA A 423 4.47 12.87 -36.95
N ALA A 424 3.25 12.89 -37.47
CA ALA A 424 3.00 13.16 -38.88
C ALA A 424 3.32 14.63 -39.27
N LEU A 425 3.11 15.59 -38.37
CA LEU A 425 3.52 16.99 -38.55
C LEU A 425 5.05 17.12 -38.57
N GLU A 426 5.74 16.43 -37.64
CA GLU A 426 7.20 16.49 -37.55
C GLU A 426 7.90 15.84 -38.72
N GLU A 427 7.40 14.68 -39.16
CA GLU A 427 7.87 13.98 -40.37
C GLU A 427 7.40 14.62 -41.68
N LYS A 428 6.67 15.74 -41.60
CA LYS A 428 6.15 16.50 -42.76
C LYS A 428 5.22 15.67 -43.69
N ILE A 429 4.62 14.63 -43.15
CA ILE A 429 3.60 13.84 -43.86
C ILE A 429 2.33 14.66 -44.08
N ILE A 430 2.03 15.52 -43.10
CA ILE A 430 0.97 16.53 -43.12
C ILE A 430 1.49 17.88 -42.68
N THR A 431 0.71 18.92 -42.95
CA THR A 431 0.88 20.28 -42.40
C THR A 431 -0.41 20.70 -41.72
N ASP A 432 -0.40 21.82 -41.00
CA ASP A 432 -1.59 22.47 -40.44
C ASP A 432 -2.67 22.81 -41.50
N LYS A 433 -2.30 22.88 -42.78
CA LYS A 433 -3.18 23.19 -43.93
C LYS A 433 -3.59 21.96 -44.73
N THR A 434 -3.01 20.80 -44.47
CA THR A 434 -3.35 19.57 -45.20
C THR A 434 -4.78 19.17 -44.87
N LYS A 435 -5.62 19.06 -45.91
CA LYS A 435 -7.01 18.63 -45.80
C LYS A 435 -7.20 17.23 -46.32
N ILE A 436 -7.90 16.40 -45.57
CA ILE A 436 -8.33 15.06 -45.97
C ILE A 436 -9.85 15.02 -45.92
N TYR A 437 -10.46 14.45 -46.96
CA TYR A 437 -11.90 14.37 -47.10
C TYR A 437 -12.42 13.06 -46.53
N CYS A 438 -13.07 13.12 -45.39
CA CYS A 438 -13.66 11.97 -44.72
C CYS A 438 -14.91 11.49 -45.48
N LYS A 439 -14.85 10.27 -45.99
CA LYS A 439 -15.98 9.58 -46.66
C LYS A 439 -16.68 8.59 -45.75
N GLN A 440 -16.41 8.60 -44.46
CA GLN A 440 -16.84 7.71 -43.40
C GLN A 440 -16.05 6.39 -43.38
N ASP A 441 -16.01 5.60 -44.44
CA ASP A 441 -15.25 4.34 -44.50
C ASP A 441 -13.91 4.57 -45.20
N TYR A 442 -12.80 4.22 -44.48
CA TYR A 442 -11.46 4.17 -45.05
C TYR A 442 -11.12 2.73 -45.42
N ASP A 443 -11.20 2.43 -46.70
CA ASP A 443 -11.16 1.10 -47.31
C ASP A 443 -9.89 0.84 -48.14
N PHE A 444 -8.81 1.59 -47.90
CA PHE A 444 -7.54 1.43 -48.61
C PHE A 444 -6.99 -0.01 -48.51
N TYR A 445 -7.18 -0.64 -47.35
CA TYR A 445 -6.95 -2.07 -47.16
C TYR A 445 -8.29 -2.78 -47.01
N PRO A 446 -8.75 -3.52 -48.05
CA PRO A 446 -10.10 -4.12 -48.03
C PRO A 446 -10.35 -5.08 -46.86
N THR A 447 -9.28 -5.69 -46.34
CA THR A 447 -9.35 -6.61 -45.19
C THR A 447 -9.31 -5.90 -43.83
N ASN A 448 -9.05 -4.58 -43.80
CA ASN A 448 -8.96 -3.78 -42.59
C ASN A 448 -9.56 -2.38 -42.82
N VAL A 449 -10.89 -2.33 -42.91
CA VAL A 449 -11.65 -1.09 -43.14
C VAL A 449 -11.81 -0.36 -41.78
N VAL A 450 -11.38 0.91 -41.74
CA VAL A 450 -11.56 1.78 -40.57
C VAL A 450 -12.78 2.67 -40.80
N ARG A 451 -13.79 2.52 -39.95
CA ARG A 451 -15.03 3.31 -40.04
C ARG A 451 -15.01 4.52 -39.10
N CYS A 452 -15.43 5.66 -39.63
CA CYS A 452 -15.66 6.87 -38.88
C CYS A 452 -17.10 6.91 -38.35
N MET A 453 -17.31 7.41 -37.14
CA MET A 453 -18.65 7.45 -36.54
C MET A 453 -19.61 8.38 -37.33
N HIS A 454 -19.07 9.44 -37.95
CA HIS A 454 -19.82 10.42 -38.70
C HIS A 454 -19.11 10.74 -40.02
N TYR A 455 -19.87 11.26 -40.97
CA TYR A 455 -19.36 11.86 -42.17
C TYR A 455 -18.91 13.30 -41.90
N HIS A 456 -17.59 13.54 -41.87
CA HIS A 456 -17.03 14.83 -41.47
C HIS A 456 -16.71 15.78 -42.63
N GLY A 457 -16.67 15.29 -43.86
CA GLY A 457 -16.24 16.10 -45.00
C GLY A 457 -14.74 16.45 -44.95
N SER A 458 -14.40 17.66 -45.35
CA SER A 458 -12.98 18.11 -45.42
C SER A 458 -12.47 18.64 -44.10
N LEU A 459 -11.53 17.94 -43.48
CA LEU A 459 -10.90 18.31 -42.20
C LEU A 459 -9.40 18.53 -42.40
N ASP A 460 -8.83 19.48 -41.64
CA ASP A 460 -7.41 19.54 -41.33
C ASP A 460 -7.10 18.79 -40.01
N VAL A 461 -5.84 18.77 -39.60
CA VAL A 461 -5.40 18.05 -38.42
C VAL A 461 -6.08 18.54 -37.13
N THR A 462 -6.37 19.84 -37.03
CA THR A 462 -7.06 20.44 -35.87
C THR A 462 -8.49 19.92 -35.78
N GLY A 463 -9.28 20.07 -36.81
CA GLY A 463 -10.65 19.55 -36.88
C GLY A 463 -10.72 18.02 -36.76
N ALA A 464 -9.71 17.31 -37.24
CA ALA A 464 -9.64 15.85 -37.12
C ALA A 464 -9.41 15.37 -35.66
N ILE A 465 -8.63 16.10 -34.84
CA ILE A 465 -8.49 15.83 -33.41
C ILE A 465 -9.77 16.20 -32.67
N GLU A 466 -10.32 17.40 -32.93
CA GLU A 466 -11.54 17.94 -32.30
C GLU A 466 -12.72 16.97 -32.43
N GLN A 467 -12.98 16.51 -33.67
CA GLN A 467 -14.10 15.64 -34.00
C GLN A 467 -13.73 14.15 -33.97
N SER A 468 -12.51 13.83 -33.57
CA SER A 468 -12.02 12.44 -33.47
C SER A 468 -12.13 11.62 -34.74
N CYS A 469 -11.85 12.21 -35.93
CA CYS A 469 -12.05 11.58 -37.23
C CYS A 469 -11.11 10.38 -37.44
N ASN A 470 -11.67 9.16 -37.48
CA ASN A 470 -10.92 7.92 -37.73
C ASN A 470 -10.34 7.90 -39.15
N TYR A 471 -11.11 8.35 -40.16
CA TYR A 471 -10.68 8.39 -41.56
C TYR A 471 -9.40 9.21 -41.77
N PHE A 472 -9.34 10.41 -41.17
CA PHE A 472 -8.17 11.27 -41.24
C PHE A 472 -6.92 10.57 -40.68
N PHE A 473 -7.06 9.95 -39.51
CA PHE A 473 -5.92 9.31 -38.82
C PHE A 473 -5.53 7.97 -39.48
N ALA A 474 -6.46 7.23 -40.05
CA ALA A 474 -6.15 6.04 -40.83
C ALA A 474 -5.30 6.38 -42.06
N ASP A 475 -5.68 7.44 -42.85
CA ASP A 475 -4.91 7.90 -44.02
C ASP A 475 -3.55 8.48 -43.62
N THR A 476 -3.54 9.30 -42.57
CA THR A 476 -2.30 9.89 -42.04
C THR A 476 -1.33 8.82 -41.52
N GLY A 477 -1.83 7.86 -40.74
CA GLY A 477 -1.02 6.77 -40.18
C GLY A 477 -0.48 5.84 -41.27
N ARG A 478 -1.29 5.52 -42.30
CA ARG A 478 -0.82 4.75 -43.45
C ARG A 478 0.35 5.45 -44.16
N ARG A 479 0.26 6.77 -44.36
CA ARG A 479 1.34 7.55 -45.00
C ARG A 479 2.58 7.68 -44.11
N LEU A 480 2.39 7.81 -42.80
CA LEU A 480 3.47 7.91 -41.81
C LEU A 480 4.22 6.57 -41.68
N GLY A 481 3.47 5.47 -41.69
CA GLY A 481 4.00 4.14 -41.43
C GLY A 481 4.12 3.81 -39.92
N ILE A 482 4.24 2.52 -39.64
CA ILE A 482 4.23 2.03 -38.23
C ILE A 482 5.51 2.40 -37.47
N GLU A 483 6.67 2.40 -38.11
CA GLU A 483 7.96 2.65 -37.45
C GLU A 483 8.06 4.06 -36.84
N PRO A 484 7.75 5.15 -37.55
CA PRO A 484 7.71 6.47 -36.93
C PRO A 484 6.66 6.54 -35.80
N MET A 485 5.45 5.98 -35.98
CA MET A 485 4.42 5.95 -34.93
C MET A 485 4.95 5.27 -33.67
N TYR A 486 5.60 4.12 -33.81
CA TYR A 486 6.23 3.39 -32.69
C TYR A 486 7.27 4.25 -31.97
N LEU A 487 8.21 4.85 -32.72
CA LEU A 487 9.30 5.65 -32.14
C LEU A 487 8.80 6.89 -31.40
N TYR A 488 7.83 7.62 -31.96
CA TYR A 488 7.27 8.79 -31.27
C TYR A 488 6.43 8.39 -30.07
N ALA A 489 5.67 7.29 -30.14
CA ALA A 489 4.92 6.77 -29.00
C ALA A 489 5.85 6.42 -27.81
N GLN A 490 6.98 5.75 -28.07
CA GLN A 490 7.99 5.47 -27.03
C GLN A 490 8.55 6.76 -26.41
N LYS A 491 8.86 7.78 -27.23
CA LYS A 491 9.34 9.07 -26.72
C LYS A 491 8.31 9.75 -25.82
N PHE A 492 7.02 9.58 -26.08
CA PHE A 492 5.95 10.02 -25.20
C PHE A 492 5.77 9.15 -23.93
N GLY A 493 6.47 8.02 -23.83
CA GLY A 493 6.39 7.09 -22.70
C GLY A 493 5.35 5.98 -22.86
N LEU A 494 4.69 5.87 -24.04
CA LEU A 494 3.80 4.76 -24.34
C LEU A 494 4.62 3.52 -24.70
N GLY A 495 4.30 2.37 -24.13
CA GLY A 495 5.10 1.16 -24.29
C GLY A 495 6.44 1.19 -23.52
N GLU A 496 6.61 2.11 -22.57
CA GLU A 496 7.79 2.26 -21.72
C GLU A 496 7.40 2.36 -20.24
N TYR A 497 8.31 2.00 -19.35
CA TYR A 497 8.12 2.24 -17.92
C TYR A 497 8.08 3.74 -17.63
N THR A 498 7.17 4.14 -16.74
CA THR A 498 7.02 5.54 -16.33
C THR A 498 8.00 5.92 -15.23
N GLY A 499 8.47 4.93 -14.48
CA GLY A 499 9.43 5.08 -13.39
C GLY A 499 8.81 5.18 -12.00
N VAL A 500 7.49 4.94 -11.87
CA VAL A 500 6.86 4.85 -10.54
C VAL A 500 7.52 3.75 -9.71
N GLU A 501 7.63 3.96 -8.40
CA GLU A 501 8.36 3.08 -7.50
C GLU A 501 7.64 1.75 -7.22
N ILE A 502 6.38 1.65 -7.56
CA ILE A 502 5.57 0.43 -7.39
C ILE A 502 5.48 -0.37 -8.68
N GLU A 503 4.96 -1.57 -8.62
CA GLU A 503 4.79 -2.43 -9.79
C GLU A 503 4.00 -1.73 -10.89
N GLU A 504 4.55 -1.76 -12.11
CA GLU A 504 3.92 -1.23 -13.32
C GLU A 504 4.13 -2.15 -14.52
N SER A 505 3.20 -2.10 -15.49
CA SER A 505 3.33 -2.79 -16.77
C SER A 505 3.87 -1.84 -17.84
N LYS A 506 4.73 -2.40 -18.69
CA LYS A 506 5.27 -1.69 -19.87
C LYS A 506 4.21 -1.42 -20.94
N GLY A 507 3.09 -2.16 -20.93
CA GLY A 507 2.12 -2.09 -22.01
C GLY A 507 2.65 -2.68 -23.31
N THR A 508 1.92 -2.47 -24.41
CA THR A 508 2.26 -2.97 -25.74
C THR A 508 2.09 -1.87 -26.77
N LEU A 509 3.05 -1.75 -27.68
CA LEU A 509 2.95 -0.91 -28.88
C LEU A 509 2.77 -1.79 -30.12
N ALA A 510 1.79 -1.43 -30.94
CA ALA A 510 1.57 -2.05 -32.24
C ALA A 510 2.81 -1.91 -33.15
N GLY A 511 3.13 -2.93 -33.90
CA GLY A 511 4.29 -2.97 -34.80
C GLY A 511 5.37 -3.93 -34.32
N ARG A 512 6.47 -3.42 -33.76
CA ARG A 512 7.63 -4.26 -33.34
C ARG A 512 7.29 -5.26 -32.24
N ASP A 513 6.36 -4.91 -31.38
CA ASP A 513 5.96 -5.77 -30.24
C ASP A 513 4.85 -6.76 -30.64
N SER A 514 4.35 -6.69 -31.86
CA SER A 514 3.27 -7.54 -32.36
C SER A 514 3.81 -8.86 -32.89
N THR A 515 3.16 -9.99 -32.57
CA THR A 515 3.58 -11.32 -33.03
C THR A 515 3.20 -11.59 -34.49
N ASP A 516 2.04 -11.09 -34.95
CA ASP A 516 1.45 -11.36 -36.28
C ASP A 516 1.16 -10.07 -37.03
N TRP A 517 2.14 -9.15 -37.09
CA TRP A 517 1.96 -7.85 -37.71
C TRP A 517 1.72 -7.93 -39.21
N GLN A 518 0.67 -7.28 -39.67
CA GLN A 518 0.39 -7.06 -41.10
C GLN A 518 0.35 -5.57 -41.39
N VAL A 519 0.83 -5.17 -42.57
CA VAL A 519 0.87 -3.74 -42.99
C VAL A 519 -0.50 -3.08 -42.89
N GLY A 520 -1.58 -3.82 -43.16
CA GLY A 520 -2.95 -3.34 -43.01
C GLY A 520 -3.32 -2.91 -41.59
N ASN A 521 -2.66 -3.47 -40.55
CA ASN A 521 -2.91 -3.11 -39.14
C ASN A 521 -2.47 -1.68 -38.80
N THR A 522 -1.62 -1.06 -39.65
CA THR A 522 -1.15 0.31 -39.48
C THR A 522 -2.29 1.33 -39.35
N VAL A 523 -3.39 1.14 -40.12
CA VAL A 523 -4.52 2.07 -40.07
C VAL A 523 -5.34 1.96 -38.79
N SER A 524 -5.46 0.75 -38.24
CA SER A 524 -6.08 0.51 -36.93
C SER A 524 -5.18 0.98 -35.78
N ALA A 525 -3.86 0.73 -35.87
CA ALA A 525 -2.89 1.24 -34.90
C ALA A 525 -2.91 2.76 -34.81
N ALA A 526 -3.06 3.48 -35.94
CA ALA A 526 -3.10 4.94 -35.97
C ALA A 526 -4.31 5.56 -35.24
N ILE A 527 -5.35 4.79 -34.97
CA ILE A 527 -6.51 5.21 -34.19
C ILE A 527 -6.51 4.64 -32.76
N GLY A 528 -5.37 4.03 -32.33
CA GLY A 528 -5.20 3.46 -31.00
C GLY A 528 -5.86 2.11 -30.78
N GLN A 529 -6.08 1.37 -31.86
CA GLN A 529 -6.56 -0.01 -31.87
C GLN A 529 -5.40 -0.97 -32.21
N SER A 530 -5.69 -2.17 -32.66
CA SER A 530 -4.71 -3.25 -32.84
C SER A 530 -4.05 -3.62 -31.50
N ASP A 531 -2.74 -3.84 -31.46
CA ASP A 531 -2.00 -4.28 -30.27
C ASP A 531 -1.62 -3.14 -29.32
N ASN A 532 -2.08 -1.91 -29.57
CA ASN A 532 -1.84 -0.78 -28.68
C ASN A 532 -2.61 -0.94 -27.37
N ALA A 533 -1.90 -1.23 -26.28
CA ALA A 533 -2.47 -1.36 -24.95
C ALA A 533 -1.57 -0.69 -23.90
N PHE A 534 -2.11 0.28 -23.17
CA PHE A 534 -1.35 1.09 -22.23
C PHE A 534 -2.02 1.16 -20.86
N THR A 535 -1.18 1.38 -19.84
CA THR A 535 -1.68 1.60 -18.48
C THR A 535 -2.19 3.05 -18.30
N PRO A 536 -3.16 3.29 -17.39
CA PRO A 536 -3.60 4.65 -17.08
C PRO A 536 -2.44 5.58 -16.63
N VAL A 537 -1.44 5.08 -15.92
CA VAL A 537 -0.26 5.89 -15.55
C VAL A 537 0.57 6.28 -16.78
N GLN A 538 0.72 5.40 -17.77
CA GLN A 538 1.35 5.77 -19.06
C GLN A 538 0.54 6.82 -19.81
N LEU A 539 -0.78 6.67 -19.87
CA LEU A 539 -1.66 7.67 -20.53
C LEU A 539 -1.61 9.02 -19.81
N ALA A 540 -1.53 9.04 -18.48
CA ALA A 540 -1.36 10.27 -17.71
C ALA A 540 0.03 10.91 -17.96
N THR A 541 1.10 10.10 -17.98
CA THR A 541 2.46 10.55 -18.33
C THR A 541 2.53 11.11 -19.74
N TYR A 542 1.88 10.44 -20.71
CA TYR A 542 1.79 10.89 -22.09
C TYR A 542 1.11 12.26 -22.20
N VAL A 543 -0.05 12.45 -21.58
CA VAL A 543 -0.74 13.74 -21.65
C VAL A 543 -0.01 14.82 -20.84
N ALA A 544 0.67 14.45 -19.75
CA ALA A 544 1.55 15.36 -19.02
C ALA A 544 2.74 15.82 -19.88
N THR A 545 3.32 14.92 -20.68
CA THR A 545 4.40 15.27 -21.64
C THR A 545 3.92 16.27 -22.69
N ILE A 546 2.72 16.10 -23.25
CA ILE A 546 2.11 17.09 -24.17
C ILE A 546 1.94 18.44 -23.46
N ALA A 547 1.43 18.43 -22.23
CA ALA A 547 1.21 19.61 -21.43
C ALA A 547 2.53 20.33 -21.05
N ASN A 548 3.60 19.57 -20.79
CA ASN A 548 4.94 20.03 -20.43
C ASN A 548 5.82 20.39 -21.65
N ASN A 549 5.21 20.83 -22.72
CA ASN A 549 5.89 21.23 -23.98
C ASN A 549 6.79 20.15 -24.60
N GLY A 550 6.50 18.89 -24.38
CA GLY A 550 7.20 17.75 -24.96
C GLY A 550 8.26 17.11 -24.08
N GLU A 551 8.65 17.75 -23.00
CA GLU A 551 9.60 17.16 -22.05
C GLU A 551 8.90 16.11 -21.18
N ARG A 552 9.37 14.85 -21.24
CA ARG A 552 8.93 13.75 -20.41
C ARG A 552 9.77 13.66 -19.14
N LEU A 553 9.13 13.73 -17.99
CA LEU A 553 9.76 13.52 -16.70
C LEU A 553 9.44 12.12 -16.18
N LYS A 554 10.28 11.63 -15.28
CA LYS A 554 10.02 10.42 -14.51
C LYS A 554 8.79 10.61 -13.63
N THR A 555 7.82 9.71 -13.76
CA THR A 555 6.66 9.71 -12.88
C THR A 555 7.05 9.07 -11.54
N HIS A 556 6.59 9.64 -10.42
CA HIS A 556 6.94 9.16 -9.09
C HIS A 556 5.78 9.33 -8.09
N ILE A 557 5.77 8.47 -7.08
CA ILE A 557 4.78 8.46 -5.99
C ILE A 557 5.43 8.86 -4.66
N VAL A 558 6.73 8.64 -4.50
CA VAL A 558 7.47 9.03 -3.30
C VAL A 558 8.00 10.45 -3.44
N ASP A 559 7.61 11.35 -2.52
CA ASP A 559 8.12 12.73 -2.45
C ASP A 559 9.46 12.78 -1.70
N LYS A 560 9.46 12.24 -0.49
CA LYS A 560 10.64 12.24 0.38
C LYS A 560 10.52 11.19 1.48
N VAL A 561 11.64 10.92 2.11
CA VAL A 561 11.75 10.10 3.31
C VAL A 561 12.31 10.95 4.45
N THR A 562 11.67 10.90 5.62
CA THR A 562 12.12 11.60 6.83
C THR A 562 12.45 10.60 7.93
N ASN A 563 13.15 11.04 8.99
CA ASN A 563 13.21 10.25 10.20
C ASN A 563 11.79 10.03 10.77
N TYR A 564 11.62 9.08 11.68
CA TYR A 564 10.33 8.71 12.24
C TYR A 564 9.55 9.89 12.84
N GLU A 565 10.25 10.77 13.56
CA GLU A 565 9.69 11.96 14.20
C GLU A 565 9.37 13.10 13.22
N ARG A 566 9.65 12.90 11.92
CA ARG A 566 9.38 13.87 10.84
C ARG A 566 10.11 15.21 10.99
N THR A 567 11.23 15.23 11.72
CA THR A 567 12.02 16.43 12.02
C THR A 567 13.17 16.66 11.04
N LYS A 568 13.61 15.60 10.33
CA LYS A 568 14.75 15.65 9.41
C LYS A 568 14.45 14.86 8.15
N THR A 569 14.65 15.46 6.99
CA THR A 569 14.63 14.76 5.70
C THR A 569 15.89 13.89 5.56
N VAL A 570 15.70 12.62 5.21
CA VAL A 570 16.75 11.62 4.97
C VAL A 570 17.04 11.51 3.47
N LYS A 571 15.98 11.48 2.65
CA LYS A 571 16.05 11.44 1.18
C LYS A 571 14.96 12.34 0.60
N SER A 572 15.18 12.89 -0.58
CA SER A 572 14.18 13.59 -1.40
C SER A 572 14.21 13.01 -2.80
N THR A 573 13.06 12.95 -3.46
CA THR A 573 12.98 12.57 -4.87
C THR A 573 13.33 13.78 -5.73
N ASP A 574 14.31 13.64 -6.60
CA ASP A 574 14.68 14.65 -7.58
C ASP A 574 13.81 14.51 -8.83
N VAL A 575 13.51 15.63 -9.47
CA VAL A 575 12.84 15.64 -10.78
C VAL A 575 13.84 15.19 -11.84
N GLU A 576 13.57 14.03 -12.46
CA GLU A 576 14.42 13.41 -13.46
C GLU A 576 13.78 13.53 -14.84
N SER A 577 14.53 14.05 -15.83
CA SER A 577 14.06 14.11 -17.22
C SER A 577 14.36 12.80 -17.94
N TYR A 578 13.32 12.23 -18.58
CA TYR A 578 13.43 11.07 -19.46
C TYR A 578 13.57 11.46 -20.93
N GLY A 579 13.78 12.74 -21.20
CA GLY A 579 14.04 13.30 -22.52
C GLY A 579 12.84 13.98 -23.17
N ASP A 580 13.00 14.36 -24.42
CA ASP A 580 12.02 15.11 -25.20
C ASP A 580 11.23 14.17 -26.15
N CYS A 581 9.95 14.45 -26.37
CA CYS A 581 9.08 13.66 -27.26
C CYS A 581 9.51 13.71 -28.73
N GLY A 582 10.47 14.54 -29.09
CA GLY A 582 10.99 14.68 -30.45
C GLY A 582 10.10 15.45 -31.41
N ILE A 583 9.10 16.18 -30.89
CA ILE A 583 8.20 17.02 -31.69
C ILE A 583 8.52 18.49 -31.41
N SER A 584 8.78 19.25 -32.47
CA SER A 584 9.07 20.67 -32.35
C SER A 584 7.92 21.42 -31.66
N LYS A 585 8.28 22.47 -30.89
CA LYS A 585 7.29 23.29 -30.19
C LYS A 585 6.16 23.75 -31.09
N LYS A 586 6.48 24.19 -32.33
CA LYS A 586 5.48 24.64 -33.32
C LYS A 586 4.45 23.54 -33.60
N ASN A 587 4.87 22.31 -33.86
CA ASN A 587 4.01 21.20 -34.19
C ASN A 587 3.22 20.73 -32.95
N LEU A 588 3.86 20.75 -31.79
CA LEU A 588 3.20 20.41 -30.52
C LEU A 588 2.12 21.45 -30.13
N ASP A 589 2.36 22.75 -30.40
CA ASP A 589 1.35 23.80 -30.19
C ASP A 589 0.10 23.60 -31.07
N ILE A 590 0.26 23.07 -32.31
CA ILE A 590 -0.88 22.69 -33.15
C ILE A 590 -1.69 21.58 -32.48
N VAL A 591 -1.02 20.54 -31.98
CA VAL A 591 -1.68 19.41 -31.29
C VAL A 591 -2.39 19.91 -30.02
N ARG A 592 -1.72 20.71 -29.20
CA ARG A 592 -2.29 21.28 -27.97
C ARG A 592 -3.53 22.13 -28.25
N LYS A 593 -3.46 22.99 -29.28
CA LYS A 593 -4.60 23.81 -29.72
C LYS A 593 -5.77 22.93 -30.19
N ALA A 594 -5.50 21.87 -30.92
CA ALA A 594 -6.53 20.91 -31.34
C ALA A 594 -7.18 20.19 -30.16
N MET A 595 -6.37 19.78 -29.16
CA MET A 595 -6.89 19.20 -27.91
C MET A 595 -7.75 20.20 -27.11
N LEU A 596 -7.45 21.51 -27.15
CA LEU A 596 -8.32 22.52 -26.59
C LEU A 596 -9.66 22.59 -27.34
N GLY A 597 -9.63 22.48 -28.68
CA GLY A 597 -10.84 22.45 -29.52
C GLY A 597 -11.80 21.32 -29.17
N VAL A 598 -11.30 20.18 -28.68
CA VAL A 598 -12.13 19.06 -28.21
C VAL A 598 -13.14 19.49 -27.13
N THR A 599 -12.78 20.46 -26.31
CA THR A 599 -13.63 20.96 -25.20
C THR A 599 -14.29 22.31 -25.51
N GLN A 600 -13.66 23.17 -26.29
CA GLN A 600 -14.11 24.56 -26.45
C GLN A 600 -14.90 24.79 -27.74
N ASN A 601 -14.68 24.00 -28.78
CA ASN A 601 -15.37 24.18 -30.07
C ASN A 601 -16.72 23.42 -30.10
N GLU A 602 -17.72 23.96 -30.73
CA GLU A 602 -19.07 23.40 -30.81
C GLU A 602 -19.11 21.94 -31.31
N ASN A 603 -18.23 21.58 -32.25
CA ASN A 603 -18.10 20.22 -32.76
C ASN A 603 -17.15 19.32 -31.95
N GLY A 604 -16.57 19.85 -30.89
CA GLY A 604 -15.64 19.12 -30.02
C GLY A 604 -16.35 18.01 -29.25
N THR A 605 -15.75 16.81 -29.20
CA THR A 605 -16.37 15.62 -28.62
C THR A 605 -16.61 15.71 -27.11
N ALA A 606 -16.02 16.68 -26.40
CA ALA A 606 -16.21 16.93 -24.97
C ALA A 606 -16.79 18.33 -24.67
N ASN A 607 -17.21 19.09 -25.68
CA ASN A 607 -17.75 20.45 -25.50
C ASN A 607 -18.96 20.48 -24.58
N TYR A 608 -19.91 19.55 -24.72
CA TYR A 608 -21.13 19.50 -23.91
C TYR A 608 -20.88 19.38 -22.39
N MET A 609 -19.68 18.96 -21.97
CA MET A 609 -19.30 18.83 -20.55
C MET A 609 -18.34 19.94 -20.07
N PHE A 610 -17.46 20.41 -20.96
CA PHE A 610 -16.38 21.33 -20.60
C PHE A 610 -16.45 22.69 -21.30
N GLY A 611 -17.39 22.92 -22.23
CA GLY A 611 -17.49 24.17 -22.99
C GLY A 611 -17.60 25.41 -22.09
N ASP A 612 -18.45 25.33 -21.07
CA ASP A 612 -18.65 26.38 -20.05
C ASP A 612 -17.84 26.15 -18.75
N TYR A 613 -16.87 25.22 -18.78
CA TYR A 613 -16.09 24.95 -17.58
C TYR A 613 -15.18 26.13 -17.22
N LYS A 614 -15.11 26.51 -15.94
CA LYS A 614 -14.41 27.71 -15.44
C LYS A 614 -12.92 27.77 -15.82
N VAL A 615 -12.28 26.62 -16.04
CA VAL A 615 -10.88 26.49 -16.43
C VAL A 615 -10.83 25.86 -17.81
N LYS A 616 -10.05 26.42 -18.74
CA LYS A 616 -9.89 25.81 -20.06
C LYS A 616 -9.14 24.48 -19.96
N VAL A 617 -9.75 23.43 -20.46
CA VAL A 617 -9.23 22.06 -20.45
C VAL A 617 -8.85 21.66 -21.87
N ALA A 618 -7.65 21.16 -22.09
CA ALA A 618 -7.30 20.48 -23.33
C ALA A 618 -7.46 18.97 -23.13
N ALA A 619 -8.15 18.30 -24.04
CA ALA A 619 -8.55 16.92 -23.82
C ALA A 619 -8.56 16.06 -25.08
N LYS A 620 -8.69 14.77 -24.93
CA LYS A 620 -9.06 13.82 -25.98
C LYS A 620 -9.93 12.70 -25.41
N THR A 621 -11.05 12.45 -26.07
CA THR A 621 -11.93 11.30 -25.81
C THR A 621 -11.46 10.08 -26.56
N GLY A 622 -11.59 8.92 -25.97
CA GLY A 622 -11.31 7.64 -26.59
C GLY A 622 -12.45 6.64 -26.39
N THR A 623 -12.66 5.83 -27.40
CA THR A 623 -13.51 4.65 -27.38
C THR A 623 -12.69 3.55 -28.03
N ALA A 624 -12.57 2.41 -27.36
CA ALA A 624 -11.85 1.27 -27.89
C ALA A 624 -12.79 0.07 -27.97
N GLU A 625 -12.91 -0.47 -29.17
CA GLU A 625 -13.72 -1.67 -29.44
C GLU A 625 -13.20 -2.86 -28.63
N ASN A 626 -14.13 -3.67 -28.15
CA ASN A 626 -13.84 -4.82 -27.30
C ASN A 626 -14.85 -5.96 -27.52
N SER A 627 -14.60 -7.12 -26.94
CA SER A 627 -15.48 -8.30 -26.99
C SER A 627 -16.78 -8.17 -26.18
N GLY A 628 -17.03 -7.01 -25.56
CA GLY A 628 -18.27 -6.64 -24.86
C GLY A 628 -18.66 -5.23 -25.21
N SER A 629 -19.06 -4.44 -24.22
CA SER A 629 -19.19 -2.99 -24.41
C SER A 629 -17.82 -2.35 -24.61
N ASP A 630 -17.75 -1.29 -25.39
CA ASP A 630 -16.50 -0.59 -25.66
C ASP A 630 -15.88 -0.03 -24.37
N HIS A 631 -14.56 -0.06 -24.29
CA HIS A 631 -13.84 0.69 -23.26
C HIS A 631 -13.93 2.19 -23.54
N THR A 632 -14.07 2.99 -22.48
CA THR A 632 -14.02 4.44 -22.61
C THR A 632 -12.78 5.00 -21.94
N THR A 633 -12.04 5.83 -22.67
CA THR A 633 -10.84 6.51 -22.20
C THR A 633 -11.02 8.01 -22.30
N PHE A 634 -10.43 8.73 -21.37
CA PHE A 634 -10.37 10.18 -21.42
C PHE A 634 -9.02 10.67 -20.89
N ILE A 635 -8.34 11.50 -21.66
CA ILE A 635 -7.13 12.19 -21.20
C ILE A 635 -7.34 13.69 -21.28
N CYS A 636 -6.84 14.41 -20.29
CA CYS A 636 -6.87 15.86 -20.29
C CYS A 636 -5.74 16.48 -19.46
N TYR A 637 -5.49 17.75 -19.73
CA TYR A 637 -4.68 18.61 -18.85
C TYR A 637 -5.34 19.98 -18.66
N ALA A 638 -5.11 20.59 -17.54
CA ALA A 638 -5.66 21.90 -17.19
C ALA A 638 -4.71 22.67 -16.22
N PRO A 639 -4.74 24.03 -16.23
CA PRO A 639 -5.31 24.90 -17.27
C PRO A 639 -4.57 24.79 -18.61
N TYR A 640 -5.21 25.08 -19.72
CA TYR A 640 -4.55 25.03 -21.04
C TYR A 640 -3.36 25.99 -21.16
N GLU A 641 -3.50 27.22 -20.67
CA GLU A 641 -2.49 28.25 -20.82
C GLU A 641 -1.26 28.00 -19.93
N LYS A 642 -1.48 27.49 -18.74
CA LYS A 642 -0.44 27.16 -17.76
C LYS A 642 -0.77 25.81 -17.12
N PRO A 643 -0.40 24.71 -17.75
CA PRO A 643 -0.76 23.39 -17.26
C PRO A 643 -0.23 23.10 -15.85
N GLU A 644 -1.12 22.65 -14.98
CA GLU A 644 -0.81 22.27 -13.60
C GLU A 644 -1.03 20.78 -13.37
N VAL A 645 -2.10 20.22 -13.96
CA VAL A 645 -2.48 18.82 -13.77
C VAL A 645 -2.79 18.13 -15.09
N ALA A 646 -2.50 16.85 -15.14
CA ALA A 646 -2.79 15.93 -16.22
C ALA A 646 -3.55 14.70 -15.68
N ILE A 647 -4.60 14.27 -16.39
CA ILE A 647 -5.49 13.20 -15.92
C ILE A 647 -5.70 12.19 -17.05
N ALA A 648 -5.66 10.90 -16.71
CA ALA A 648 -6.10 9.81 -17.57
C ALA A 648 -7.13 8.94 -16.84
N VAL A 649 -8.25 8.67 -17.50
CA VAL A 649 -9.33 7.83 -17.00
C VAL A 649 -9.58 6.70 -18.00
N VAL A 650 -9.71 5.48 -17.49
CA VAL A 650 -10.14 4.30 -18.24
C VAL A 650 -11.31 3.67 -17.51
N ILE A 651 -12.44 3.47 -18.19
CA ILE A 651 -13.57 2.68 -17.69
C ILE A 651 -13.76 1.50 -18.65
N GLU A 652 -13.50 0.30 -18.13
CA GLU A 652 -13.69 -0.93 -18.88
C GLU A 652 -15.18 -1.14 -19.16
N HIS A 653 -15.51 -1.45 -20.42
CA HIS A 653 -16.90 -1.66 -20.84
C HIS A 653 -17.84 -0.47 -20.55
N GLY A 654 -17.30 0.75 -20.50
CA GLY A 654 -18.04 1.96 -20.14
C GLY A 654 -19.03 2.44 -21.20
N ALA A 655 -18.92 1.97 -22.46
CA ALA A 655 -19.75 2.27 -23.63
C ALA A 655 -19.92 3.77 -23.97
N LYS A 656 -20.14 4.61 -22.96
CA LYS A 656 -20.38 6.06 -23.12
C LYS A 656 -19.27 6.88 -22.48
N GLY A 657 -18.56 7.68 -23.27
CA GLY A 657 -17.43 8.51 -22.83
C GLY A 657 -17.77 9.53 -21.72
N ARG A 658 -19.04 9.86 -21.52
CA ARG A 658 -19.47 10.81 -20.47
C ARG A 658 -19.03 10.39 -19.06
N TYR A 659 -18.93 9.09 -18.77
CA TYR A 659 -18.57 8.60 -17.46
C TYR A 659 -17.07 8.80 -17.16
N SER A 660 -16.19 8.50 -18.11
CA SER A 660 -14.77 8.78 -17.96
C SER A 660 -14.47 10.29 -17.90
N MET A 661 -15.20 11.10 -18.66
CA MET A 661 -15.13 12.57 -18.58
C MET A 661 -15.60 13.11 -17.23
N GLN A 662 -16.68 12.54 -16.64
CA GLN A 662 -17.19 12.97 -15.33
C GLN A 662 -16.17 12.72 -14.22
N VAL A 663 -15.49 11.56 -14.24
CA VAL A 663 -14.40 11.28 -13.27
C VAL A 663 -13.30 12.34 -13.35
N ALA A 664 -12.87 12.69 -14.56
CA ALA A 664 -11.86 13.74 -14.74
C ALA A 664 -12.37 15.12 -14.27
N LYS A 665 -13.63 15.44 -14.57
CA LYS A 665 -14.25 16.72 -14.16
C LYS A 665 -14.32 16.84 -12.64
N ASP A 666 -14.73 15.78 -11.92
CA ASP A 666 -14.82 15.78 -10.46
C ASP A 666 -13.44 15.99 -9.81
N LEU A 667 -12.38 15.42 -10.41
CA LEU A 667 -11.01 15.65 -9.95
C LEU A 667 -10.55 17.09 -10.22
N LEU A 668 -10.87 17.65 -11.39
CA LEU A 668 -10.58 19.06 -11.69
C LEU A 668 -11.36 20.00 -10.74
N ASP A 669 -12.61 19.68 -10.45
CA ASP A 669 -13.42 20.43 -9.48
C ASP A 669 -12.80 20.38 -8.08
N ALA A 670 -12.29 19.21 -7.66
CA ALA A 670 -11.63 19.06 -6.36
C ALA A 670 -10.27 19.76 -6.27
N TYR A 671 -9.57 19.88 -7.40
CA TYR A 671 -8.26 20.52 -7.45
C TYR A 671 -8.35 22.05 -7.52
N PHE A 672 -9.30 22.61 -8.30
CA PHE A 672 -9.41 24.06 -8.55
C PHE A 672 -10.43 24.77 -7.62
N ASN A 673 -11.16 24.05 -6.76
CA ASN A 673 -12.05 24.61 -5.72
C ASN A 673 -11.39 24.56 -4.35
#